data_da198ce3c819ae0cf0676ebde1d37090
#
_entry.id   da198ce3c819ae0cf0676ebde1d37090
#
_cell.length_a   1.000
_cell.length_b   1.000
_cell.length_c   1.000
_cell.angle_alpha   90.00
_cell.angle_beta   90.00
_cell.angle_gamma   90.00
#
_symmetry.space_group_name_H-M   'P 1'
#
loop_
_entity.id
_entity.type
_entity.pdbx_description
1 polymer ?
#
loop_
_entity_poly.entity_id
_entity_poly.type
_entity_poly.pdbx_seq_one_letter_code
_entity_poly.pdbx_strand_id
1 'polypeptide(L)'
;MKKSVILNLAGLLIVSFLSCNRENTNVLYRFDNIPDRIWAGEDFWTIPLEDWHIKNGRIECLSDIQQATFSVLPYILKDDDASFRISFDMGLLSKGAHDGSSGVIIGSEALEEKDVRAAVYFGKGIRMGVNTKGYAFLEQQIRQLPAGFDFSHFKIEATGSKISDGYTVGMKVFDVTGKVLAELSLKPENAVTGIIQLVNNLRNASSGNKGPKFWYDNLHIDGPKFTKIEDNSFGPVLWTMHTLSRNILKLTAQFPPVSKSENQNAQFQVKQDGKWQTLATGKMDKDARCITWKLENWDSTVDHEYRVLFDFINSMGNKQIAEYAGIIRRDPVDRPLRLGALTCQFGSGFPYSPVEKNLELLNPDMLYFSGDQIYEQNGGYPIRRTPEDTAIVNYLGKYYMFGWAFGDLMRSLPTICTPDDHDVYHGNLWGEGGINKITPGNLGGFTQTVGFVNVVNRTQCAHLPDPFDPTPIGQGMSVWYTDLNYGKISFAIVTDRIFKTSPDKVASWEGRKDWLKTPLKDPSSIEVPGLELLGKRQEDFLREWIRDWKGVEMKVLLSQTLFTNVATHHGQFDAYLYGDLDSDGWPKSGRDRAIEIMRKGFVFHIAGDQHVPSIVQYGIDNYRDAGWCYVTPAISVGYSRWFRPDELGIPVKNRPAHGLPNTGEYKDAFGNLNYVYAIGNPGNYKVVSNRYQLAQDKSSGFGMVIFDKEQRNITMESYRFLADVSGKEPGNQHPGWPFTINQFDNYGREAAAWLPTLKFNGEADPVVEIINQTTDELECSVRINGNEFNPKVFSKDIFTIRAGYPEKDVWKVIENIKPLNKQNQEELIITF
;
A
#
# COMPACT_ATOMS: atom_id res chain seq x y z
N MET A 1 41.94 -46.08 21.66
CA MET A 1 43.36 -45.75 21.93
C MET A 1 43.65 -44.46 21.21
N LYS A 2 43.55 -43.39 21.94
CA LYS A 2 44.57 -42.43 22.44
C LYS A 2 45.63 -42.03 21.40
N LYS A 3 45.61 -40.74 21.02
CA LYS A 3 46.67 -39.78 21.41
C LYS A 3 46.23 -38.34 21.13
N SER A 4 46.21 -37.61 22.23
CA SER A 4 46.12 -36.12 22.31
C SER A 4 47.47 -35.54 21.83
N VAL A 5 47.43 -34.44 21.08
CA VAL A 5 48.56 -33.55 20.89
C VAL A 5 48.11 -32.15 21.41
N ILE A 6 48.69 -31.74 22.48
CA ILE A 6 48.60 -30.39 23.04
C ILE A 6 49.62 -29.53 22.30
N LEU A 7 49.16 -28.47 21.62
CA LEU A 7 50.04 -27.44 21.13
C LEU A 7 49.80 -26.15 21.96
N ASN A 8 50.77 -25.82 22.77
CA ASN A 8 50.87 -24.52 23.46
C ASN A 8 51.21 -23.44 22.39
N LEU A 9 50.31 -22.47 22.19
CA LEU A 9 50.66 -21.20 21.56
C LEU A 9 50.62 -20.12 22.59
N ALA A 10 51.80 -19.58 22.89
CA ALA A 10 51.95 -18.36 23.69
C ALA A 10 51.34 -17.19 22.95
N GLY A 11 50.25 -16.66 23.43
CA GLY A 11 49.60 -15.47 22.90
C GLY A 11 50.40 -14.20 23.22
N LEU A 12 50.91 -13.55 22.18
CA LEU A 12 51.35 -12.16 22.25
C LEU A 12 50.06 -11.29 22.22
N LEU A 13 49.70 -10.70 23.38
CA LEU A 13 48.70 -9.64 23.43
C LEU A 13 49.28 -8.39 22.76
N ILE A 14 48.95 -8.20 21.49
CA ILE A 14 49.09 -6.89 20.84
C ILE A 14 47.83 -6.10 21.26
N VAL A 15 48.03 -5.23 22.27
CA VAL A 15 47.04 -4.18 22.55
C VAL A 15 47.16 -3.16 21.43
N SER A 16 46.43 -3.33 20.35
CA SER A 16 46.19 -2.27 19.41
C SER A 16 45.34 -1.21 20.10
N PHE A 17 45.94 -0.10 20.44
CA PHE A 17 45.23 1.14 20.68
C PHE A 17 44.54 1.51 19.38
N LEU A 18 43.28 1.11 19.23
CA LEU A 18 42.39 1.72 18.28
C LEU A 18 42.20 3.18 18.74
N SER A 19 43.05 4.07 18.27
CA SER A 19 42.71 5.49 18.25
C SER A 19 41.44 5.56 17.37
N CYS A 20 40.30 5.79 18.00
CA CYS A 20 39.08 6.20 17.34
C CYS A 20 39.41 7.54 16.66
N ASN A 21 39.96 7.53 15.46
CA ASN A 21 39.95 8.70 14.58
C ASN A 21 38.47 8.99 14.35
N ARG A 22 37.92 9.99 15.04
CA ARG A 22 36.61 10.54 14.71
C ARG A 22 36.74 11.08 13.28
N GLU A 23 36.16 10.39 12.32
CA GLU A 23 36.05 10.88 10.95
C GLU A 23 35.34 12.23 11.00
N ASN A 24 36.00 13.27 10.55
CA ASN A 24 35.42 14.60 10.50
C ASN A 24 34.64 14.71 9.18
N THR A 25 33.31 14.77 9.27
CA THR A 25 32.47 15.03 8.09
C THR A 25 32.81 16.42 7.54
N ASN A 26 33.01 16.53 6.24
CA ASN A 26 33.23 17.80 5.52
C ASN A 26 32.68 17.64 4.09
N VAL A 27 31.43 18.05 3.87
CA VAL A 27 30.70 17.86 2.62
C VAL A 27 30.10 19.18 2.15
N LEU A 28 30.36 19.53 0.91
CA LEU A 28 29.80 20.72 0.26
C LEU A 28 28.96 20.31 -0.95
N TYR A 29 27.67 20.51 -0.87
CA TYR A 29 26.74 20.34 -1.99
C TYR A 29 26.68 21.62 -2.80
N ARG A 30 27.00 21.49 -4.09
CA ARG A 30 26.85 22.51 -5.13
C ARG A 30 25.96 21.95 -6.22
N PHE A 31 25.04 22.74 -6.71
CA PHE A 31 24.03 22.27 -7.66
C PHE A 31 24.34 22.72 -9.12
N ASP A 32 25.42 23.43 -9.35
CA ASP A 32 25.86 23.99 -10.64
C ASP A 32 26.16 22.92 -11.70
N ASN A 33 26.54 21.71 -11.31
CA ASN A 33 26.78 20.57 -12.20
C ASN A 33 25.57 19.61 -12.35
N ILE A 34 24.42 19.97 -11.80
CA ILE A 34 23.20 19.17 -11.88
C ILE A 34 22.23 19.81 -12.86
N PRO A 35 21.71 19.08 -13.86
CA PRO A 35 20.71 19.61 -14.77
C PRO A 35 19.45 20.11 -14.08
N ASP A 36 18.75 21.07 -14.65
CA ASP A 36 17.45 21.52 -14.16
C ASP A 36 16.49 20.35 -14.05
N ARG A 37 16.00 20.07 -12.83
CA ARG A 37 15.12 18.94 -12.54
C ARG A 37 14.35 19.12 -11.21
N ILE A 38 13.30 18.34 -11.01
CA ILE A 38 12.52 18.33 -9.77
C ILE A 38 13.23 17.51 -8.68
N TRP A 39 13.65 16.29 -8.99
CA TRP A 39 14.35 15.45 -8.02
C TRP A 39 15.74 15.99 -7.67
N ALA A 40 15.97 16.25 -6.38
CA ALA A 40 17.21 16.88 -5.96
C ALA A 40 18.43 15.93 -5.92
N GLY A 41 18.20 14.62 -5.89
CA GLY A 41 19.23 13.60 -5.77
C GLY A 41 18.95 12.63 -4.63
N GLU A 42 19.69 11.53 -4.58
CA GLU A 42 19.51 10.42 -3.65
C GLU A 42 19.73 10.81 -2.17
N ASP A 43 20.51 11.85 -1.91
CA ASP A 43 20.78 12.33 -0.55
C ASP A 43 19.69 13.26 -0.02
N PHE A 44 18.65 13.54 -0.80
CA PHE A 44 17.65 14.54 -0.45
C PHE A 44 16.22 14.05 -0.61
N TRP A 45 15.35 14.53 0.27
CA TRP A 45 13.91 14.36 0.17
C TRP A 45 13.19 15.70 0.32
N THR A 46 12.27 15.99 -0.61
CA THR A 46 11.58 17.28 -0.67
C THR A 46 10.06 17.13 -0.45
N ILE A 47 9.50 18.04 0.34
CA ILE A 47 8.06 18.13 0.62
C ILE A 47 7.58 19.56 0.41
N PRO A 48 6.62 19.81 -0.49
CA PRO A 48 6.10 18.90 -1.52
C PRO A 48 7.10 18.72 -2.66
N LEU A 49 7.06 17.57 -3.33
CA LEU A 49 8.00 17.23 -4.40
C LEU A 49 7.93 18.22 -5.57
N GLU A 50 6.71 18.61 -6.00
CA GLU A 50 6.45 19.49 -7.14
C GLU A 50 6.91 20.94 -6.95
N ASP A 51 7.17 21.36 -5.73
CA ASP A 51 7.50 22.75 -5.40
C ASP A 51 9.02 22.99 -5.23
N TRP A 52 9.85 21.94 -5.25
CA TRP A 52 11.28 22.05 -5.14
C TRP A 52 11.96 21.68 -6.46
N HIS A 53 12.89 22.53 -6.90
CA HIS A 53 13.59 22.36 -8.17
C HIS A 53 15.07 22.66 -8.02
N ILE A 54 15.93 21.85 -8.65
CA ILE A 54 17.25 22.32 -9.02
C ILE A 54 17.09 23.11 -10.29
N LYS A 55 17.48 24.39 -10.28
CA LYS A 55 17.36 25.30 -11.42
C LYS A 55 18.44 26.33 -11.39
N ASN A 56 19.02 26.63 -12.55
CA ASN A 56 20.11 27.60 -12.68
C ASN A 56 21.29 27.31 -11.72
N GLY A 57 21.59 26.04 -11.44
CA GLY A 57 22.69 25.63 -10.57
C GLY A 57 22.47 25.85 -9.08
N ARG A 58 21.19 25.95 -8.63
CA ARG A 58 20.81 26.11 -7.22
C ARG A 58 19.48 25.43 -6.93
N ILE A 59 19.13 25.28 -5.64
CA ILE A 59 17.81 24.81 -5.21
C ILE A 59 16.85 26.02 -5.17
N GLU A 60 15.68 25.89 -5.80
CA GLU A 60 14.60 26.88 -5.74
C GLU A 60 13.36 26.25 -5.11
N CYS A 61 12.81 26.88 -4.05
CA CYS A 61 11.54 26.52 -3.47
C CYS A 61 10.44 27.43 -4.02
N LEU A 62 9.51 26.85 -4.75
CA LEU A 62 8.37 27.55 -5.34
C LEU A 62 7.12 27.47 -4.46
N SER A 63 7.22 26.79 -3.31
CA SER A 63 6.10 26.59 -2.39
C SER A 63 5.69 27.89 -1.66
N ASP A 64 4.41 28.09 -1.54
CA ASP A 64 3.81 29.11 -0.71
C ASP A 64 3.13 28.55 0.56
N ILE A 65 3.22 27.22 0.77
CA ILE A 65 2.70 26.54 1.95
C ILE A 65 3.61 26.67 3.17
N GLN A 66 3.05 26.40 4.36
CA GLN A 66 3.82 26.33 5.60
C GLN A 66 4.71 25.10 5.62
N GLN A 67 5.98 25.27 6.04
CA GLN A 67 6.96 24.21 6.24
C GLN A 67 7.22 23.34 5.00
N ALA A 68 7.41 23.96 3.84
CA ALA A 68 8.00 23.22 2.72
C ALA A 68 9.46 22.88 3.06
N THR A 69 9.82 21.58 3.04
CA THR A 69 11.10 21.07 3.53
C THR A 69 11.96 20.47 2.42
N PHE A 70 13.27 20.63 2.59
CA PHE A 70 14.33 19.97 1.83
C PHE A 70 15.24 19.26 2.83
N SER A 71 15.04 17.96 3.00
CA SER A 71 15.69 17.13 4.04
C SER A 71 16.98 16.53 3.50
N VAL A 72 18.04 16.55 4.32
CA VAL A 72 19.30 15.85 4.05
C VAL A 72 19.22 14.49 4.73
N LEU A 73 19.28 13.41 3.96
CA LEU A 73 19.02 12.06 4.45
C LEU A 73 20.24 11.36 5.10
N PRO A 74 21.45 11.37 4.49
CA PRO A 74 22.54 10.49 4.95
C PRO A 74 23.32 11.04 6.15
N TYR A 75 23.24 12.33 6.47
CA TYR A 75 24.04 12.94 7.53
C TYR A 75 23.21 13.19 8.78
N ILE A 76 23.50 12.41 9.84
CA ILE A 76 22.78 12.43 11.11
C ILE A 76 23.67 13.04 12.20
N LEU A 77 23.12 13.99 12.97
CA LEU A 77 23.74 14.48 14.20
C LEU A 77 23.66 13.40 15.29
N LYS A 78 24.81 12.96 15.81
CA LYS A 78 24.93 11.95 16.87
C LYS A 78 24.55 12.49 18.23
N ASP A 79 24.22 11.59 19.15
CA ASP A 79 24.01 11.89 20.55
C ASP A 79 25.37 11.99 21.30
N ASP A 80 26.10 13.06 21.02
CA ASP A 80 27.37 13.41 21.70
C ASP A 80 27.54 14.94 21.79
N ASP A 81 28.59 15.39 22.49
CA ASP A 81 28.92 16.81 22.69
C ASP A 81 29.88 17.34 21.61
N ALA A 82 30.13 16.61 20.54
CA ALA A 82 31.01 17.05 19.47
C ALA A 82 30.47 18.31 18.77
N SER A 83 31.35 19.06 18.12
CA SER A 83 30.95 20.25 17.39
C SER A 83 30.41 19.92 16.00
N PHE A 84 29.55 20.81 15.50
CA PHE A 84 29.11 20.82 14.12
C PHE A 84 29.07 22.25 13.55
N ARG A 85 29.10 22.34 12.23
CA ARG A 85 28.85 23.55 11.47
C ARG A 85 28.04 23.21 10.23
N ILE A 86 26.98 23.98 9.97
CA ILE A 86 26.17 23.94 8.76
C ILE A 86 26.13 25.34 8.20
N SER A 87 26.41 25.53 6.93
CA SER A 87 26.23 26.83 6.31
C SER A 87 25.66 26.68 4.89
N PHE A 88 24.94 27.68 4.44
CA PHE A 88 24.38 27.75 3.10
C PHE A 88 24.10 29.16 2.69
N ASP A 89 24.22 29.41 1.39
CA ASP A 89 23.78 30.64 0.77
C ASP A 89 22.29 30.58 0.47
N MET A 90 21.60 31.70 0.58
CA MET A 90 20.19 31.78 0.26
C MET A 90 19.78 33.19 -0.18
N GLY A 91 18.63 33.29 -0.83
CA GLY A 91 18.06 34.57 -1.19
C GLY A 91 16.62 34.49 -1.63
N LEU A 92 15.97 35.64 -1.69
CA LEU A 92 14.57 35.78 -2.05
C LEU A 92 14.37 35.66 -3.56
N LEU A 93 13.54 34.71 -4.00
CA LEU A 93 13.09 34.60 -5.40
C LEU A 93 11.92 35.54 -5.69
N SER A 94 10.96 35.59 -4.76
CA SER A 94 9.81 36.47 -4.88
C SER A 94 9.22 36.82 -3.51
N LYS A 95 8.70 38.03 -3.36
CA LYS A 95 7.90 38.44 -2.21
C LYS A 95 6.53 37.78 -2.31
N GLY A 96 6.07 37.17 -1.22
CA GLY A 96 4.69 36.69 -1.12
C GLY A 96 3.71 37.86 -0.90
N ALA A 97 2.41 37.52 -0.88
CA ALA A 97 1.38 38.46 -0.46
C ALA A 97 1.49 38.77 1.05
N HIS A 98 2.12 37.91 1.81
CA HIS A 98 2.36 38.02 3.24
C HIS A 98 3.83 37.78 3.57
N ASP A 99 4.30 38.34 4.68
CA ASP A 99 5.62 38.03 5.20
C ASP A 99 5.72 36.59 5.61
N GLY A 100 6.89 36.00 5.45
CA GLY A 100 7.22 34.65 5.83
C GLY A 100 8.69 34.53 6.23
N SER A 101 9.10 33.34 6.60
CA SER A 101 10.45 33.05 7.04
C SER A 101 11.03 31.84 6.34
N SER A 102 12.36 31.83 6.23
CA SER A 102 13.09 30.73 5.65
C SER A 102 14.39 30.48 6.41
N GLY A 103 14.89 29.24 6.39
CA GLY A 103 16.08 28.86 7.12
C GLY A 103 16.25 27.35 7.22
N VAL A 104 16.58 26.86 8.44
CA VAL A 104 16.90 25.46 8.68
C VAL A 104 16.30 24.96 10.00
N ILE A 105 15.93 23.69 10.02
CA ILE A 105 15.69 22.89 11.23
C ILE A 105 16.90 21.99 11.44
N ILE A 106 17.45 21.98 12.65
CA ILE A 106 18.63 21.19 13.00
C ILE A 106 18.27 20.18 14.07
N GLY A 107 18.72 18.94 13.87
CA GLY A 107 18.43 17.84 14.77
C GLY A 107 16.96 17.45 14.73
N SER A 108 16.40 17.29 13.54
CA SER A 108 15.02 16.86 13.33
C SER A 108 14.93 15.35 13.58
N GLU A 109 14.17 14.95 14.59
CA GLU A 109 13.94 13.56 15.00
C GLU A 109 12.47 13.35 15.35
N ALA A 110 11.91 12.20 14.98
CA ALA A 110 10.55 11.83 15.35
C ALA A 110 10.49 11.28 16.78
N LEU A 111 9.32 11.44 17.42
CA LEU A 111 9.13 11.03 18.81
C LEU A 111 9.11 9.50 18.97
N GLU A 112 8.52 8.81 17.99
CA GLU A 112 8.19 7.38 18.09
C GLU A 112 9.39 6.48 17.78
N GLU A 113 10.27 6.92 16.88
CA GLU A 113 11.42 6.11 16.43
C GLU A 113 12.52 6.97 15.81
N LYS A 114 13.75 6.41 15.83
CA LYS A 114 14.93 7.02 15.21
C LYS A 114 15.11 6.55 13.77
N ASP A 115 14.08 6.76 12.94
CA ASP A 115 14.06 6.44 11.52
C ASP A 115 14.10 7.74 10.70
N VAL A 116 14.97 7.80 9.69
CA VAL A 116 15.10 8.97 8.82
C VAL A 116 13.78 9.29 8.11
N ARG A 117 13.04 8.27 7.70
CA ARG A 117 11.72 8.40 7.07
C ARG A 117 10.73 9.11 8.01
N ALA A 118 10.69 8.69 9.28
CA ALA A 118 9.86 9.34 10.30
C ALA A 118 10.33 10.77 10.58
N ALA A 119 11.65 11.00 10.65
CA ALA A 119 12.23 12.33 10.90
C ALA A 119 11.87 13.35 9.80
N VAL A 120 11.82 12.91 8.54
CA VAL A 120 11.45 13.76 7.40
C VAL A 120 10.04 14.34 7.53
N TYR A 121 9.06 13.52 7.96
CA TYR A 121 7.65 13.90 8.00
C TYR A 121 7.17 14.41 9.36
N PHE A 122 7.73 13.92 10.45
CA PHE A 122 7.25 14.17 11.81
C PHE A 122 8.32 14.69 12.75
N GLY A 123 9.53 14.85 12.25
CA GLY A 123 10.66 15.29 13.04
C GLY A 123 10.47 16.70 13.60
N LYS A 124 10.99 16.89 14.80
CA LYS A 124 11.08 18.18 15.48
C LYS A 124 12.53 18.46 15.82
N GLY A 125 12.96 19.69 15.60
CA GLY A 125 14.33 20.12 15.87
C GLY A 125 14.39 21.62 16.13
N ILE A 126 15.60 22.17 16.28
CA ILE A 126 15.85 23.58 16.57
C ILE A 126 15.67 24.38 15.28
N ARG A 127 14.77 25.34 15.29
CA ARG A 127 14.39 26.18 14.14
C ARG A 127 15.15 27.50 14.13
N MET A 128 15.77 27.84 13.02
CA MET A 128 16.46 29.11 12.84
C MET A 128 16.39 29.62 11.40
N GLY A 129 16.49 30.93 11.22
CA GLY A 129 16.43 31.54 9.89
C GLY A 129 16.22 33.04 9.91
N VAL A 130 15.71 33.55 8.79
CA VAL A 130 15.36 34.96 8.61
C VAL A 130 13.90 35.12 8.25
N ASN A 131 13.31 36.25 8.65
CA ASN A 131 11.94 36.64 8.30
C ASN A 131 11.95 37.87 7.41
N THR A 132 11.09 37.92 6.41
CA THR A 132 10.98 39.06 5.47
C THR A 132 10.59 40.39 6.13
N LYS A 133 10.14 40.37 7.39
CA LYS A 133 9.98 41.57 8.24
C LYS A 133 11.34 42.19 8.67
N GLY A 134 12.48 41.62 8.30
CA GLY A 134 13.81 42.14 8.58
C GLY A 134 14.41 41.72 9.91
N TYR A 135 14.13 40.50 10.40
CA TYR A 135 14.79 39.95 11.58
C TYR A 135 15.29 38.53 11.37
N ALA A 136 16.38 38.17 12.05
CA ALA A 136 16.84 36.81 12.23
C ALA A 136 16.18 36.20 13.48
N PHE A 137 15.98 34.86 13.51
CA PHE A 137 15.43 34.15 14.64
C PHE A 137 16.15 32.82 14.91
N LEU A 138 16.24 32.45 16.21
CA LEU A 138 16.65 31.15 16.69
C LEU A 138 15.65 30.74 17.79
N GLU A 139 14.79 29.79 17.50
CA GLU A 139 13.59 29.48 18.27
C GLU A 139 12.76 30.74 18.59
N GLN A 140 12.58 31.09 19.84
CA GLN A 140 11.83 32.28 20.24
C GLN A 140 12.69 33.56 20.26
N GLN A 141 13.99 33.46 20.16
CA GLN A 141 14.87 34.62 20.13
C GLN A 141 14.82 35.29 18.75
N ILE A 142 14.84 36.61 18.75
CA ILE A 142 14.87 37.42 17.51
C ILE A 142 15.97 38.48 17.58
N ARG A 143 16.58 38.79 16.44
CA ARG A 143 17.54 39.88 16.27
C ARG A 143 17.20 40.66 15.01
N GLN A 144 17.00 41.96 15.16
CA GLN A 144 16.75 42.86 14.03
C GLN A 144 17.94 42.87 13.10
N LEU A 145 17.71 42.74 11.81
CA LEU A 145 18.68 42.91 10.75
C LEU A 145 18.88 44.41 10.45
N PRO A 146 20.05 44.83 9.92
CA PRO A 146 20.29 46.23 9.55
C PRO A 146 19.21 46.77 8.61
N ALA A 147 18.91 48.08 8.74
CA ALA A 147 17.99 48.74 7.81
C ALA A 147 18.55 48.64 6.37
N GLY A 148 17.67 48.27 5.43
CA GLY A 148 18.08 48.05 4.04
C GLY A 148 18.75 46.70 3.78
N PHE A 149 18.58 45.71 4.66
CA PHE A 149 19.09 44.35 4.43
C PHE A 149 18.70 43.83 3.05
N ASP A 150 19.70 43.33 2.31
CA ASP A 150 19.53 42.78 0.97
C ASP A 150 19.13 41.30 1.06
N PHE A 151 17.84 41.03 0.85
CA PHE A 151 17.32 39.66 0.80
C PHE A 151 17.70 38.91 -0.49
N SER A 152 18.34 39.54 -1.47
CA SER A 152 18.60 38.87 -2.75
C SER A 152 19.70 37.79 -2.65
N HIS A 153 20.68 37.99 -1.76
CA HIS A 153 21.74 37.02 -1.47
C HIS A 153 22.38 37.30 -0.10
N PHE A 154 22.38 36.26 0.74
CA PHE A 154 23.03 36.29 2.07
C PHE A 154 23.35 34.86 2.49
N LYS A 155 24.15 34.69 3.57
CA LYS A 155 24.56 33.40 4.09
C LYS A 155 24.03 33.20 5.51
N ILE A 156 23.60 31.98 5.83
CA ILE A 156 23.33 31.51 7.19
C ILE A 156 24.40 30.49 7.59
N GLU A 157 24.87 30.59 8.82
CA GLU A 157 25.72 29.60 9.45
C GLU A 157 25.11 29.21 10.79
N ALA A 158 24.97 27.90 11.01
CA ALA A 158 24.56 27.28 12.25
C ALA A 158 25.70 26.48 12.83
N THR A 159 25.93 26.59 14.13
CA THR A 159 27.01 25.90 14.84
C THR A 159 26.51 25.26 16.12
N GLY A 160 27.14 24.17 16.51
CA GLY A 160 26.96 23.58 17.83
C GLY A 160 28.32 23.23 18.43
N SER A 161 28.48 23.47 19.73
CA SER A 161 29.73 23.16 20.42
C SER A 161 29.53 23.01 21.93
N LYS A 162 30.40 22.22 22.55
CA LYS A 162 30.50 22.10 23.99
C LYS A 162 31.07 23.39 24.58
N ILE A 163 30.47 23.87 25.65
CA ILE A 163 30.96 25.01 26.47
C ILE A 163 31.14 24.52 27.92
N SER A 164 31.73 25.37 28.77
CA SER A 164 31.99 25.04 30.17
C SER A 164 30.75 24.63 30.95
N ASP A 165 29.59 25.08 30.52
CA ASP A 165 28.28 24.88 31.18
C ASP A 165 27.26 24.28 30.21
N GLY A 166 27.63 23.15 29.58
CA GLY A 166 26.75 22.35 28.72
C GLY A 166 27.08 22.45 27.23
N TYR A 167 26.02 22.49 26.41
CA TYR A 167 26.10 22.60 24.93
C TYR A 167 25.43 23.88 24.47
N THR A 168 25.97 24.50 23.42
CA THR A 168 25.38 25.69 22.81
C THR A 168 25.13 25.49 21.34
N VAL A 169 24.05 26.05 20.84
CA VAL A 169 23.73 26.17 19.40
C VAL A 169 23.69 27.65 19.05
N GLY A 170 24.43 28.00 18.02
CA GLY A 170 24.55 29.37 17.53
C GLY A 170 24.09 29.52 16.08
N MET A 171 23.65 30.71 15.73
CA MET A 171 23.30 31.12 14.37
C MET A 171 23.91 32.45 14.05
N LYS A 172 24.49 32.58 12.84
CA LYS A 172 24.98 33.84 12.28
C LYS A 172 24.37 34.08 10.90
N VAL A 173 24.08 35.35 10.61
CA VAL A 173 23.67 35.80 9.28
C VAL A 173 24.77 36.70 8.75
N PHE A 174 25.22 36.46 7.52
CA PHE A 174 26.28 37.21 6.85
C PHE A 174 25.74 37.88 5.58
N ASP A 175 26.30 39.01 5.23
CA ASP A 175 26.16 39.55 3.86
C ASP A 175 27.13 38.87 2.90
N VAL A 176 27.04 39.22 1.61
CA VAL A 176 27.88 38.67 0.54
C VAL A 176 29.39 38.98 0.70
N THR A 177 29.76 39.94 1.55
CA THR A 177 31.15 40.29 1.85
C THR A 177 31.72 39.46 3.01
N GLY A 178 30.90 38.67 3.68
CA GLY A 178 31.28 37.89 4.87
C GLY A 178 31.16 38.66 6.18
N LYS A 179 30.54 39.85 6.18
CA LYS A 179 30.26 40.61 7.41
C LYS A 179 29.09 40.02 8.18
N VAL A 180 29.26 39.81 9.47
CA VAL A 180 28.18 39.36 10.38
C VAL A 180 27.15 40.48 10.55
N LEU A 181 25.89 40.19 10.26
CA LEU A 181 24.76 41.12 10.37
C LEU A 181 23.87 40.83 11.60
N ALA A 182 23.82 39.58 12.00
CA ALA A 182 23.09 39.15 13.22
C ALA A 182 23.77 37.89 13.77
N GLU A 183 23.73 37.76 15.11
CA GLU A 183 24.19 36.59 15.83
C GLU A 183 23.23 36.29 16.96
N LEU A 184 22.89 35.02 17.11
CA LEU A 184 21.98 34.44 18.14
C LEU A 184 22.57 33.16 18.67
N SER A 185 22.30 32.84 19.95
CA SER A 185 22.69 31.55 20.55
C SER A 185 21.73 31.12 21.63
N LEU A 186 21.60 29.81 21.81
CA LEU A 186 20.80 29.21 22.89
C LEU A 186 21.48 27.97 23.44
N LYS A 187 21.13 27.59 24.66
CA LYS A 187 21.39 26.27 25.23
C LYS A 187 20.18 25.39 24.98
N PRO A 188 20.29 24.28 24.21
CA PRO A 188 19.18 23.39 24.00
C PRO A 188 18.85 22.61 25.30
N GLU A 189 17.56 22.35 25.53
CA GLU A 189 17.10 21.55 26.67
C GLU A 189 17.42 20.06 26.49
N ASN A 190 17.44 19.57 25.27
CA ASN A 190 17.70 18.18 24.91
C ASN A 190 18.93 18.07 24.01
N ALA A 191 19.46 16.86 23.90
CA ALA A 191 20.53 16.56 22.93
C ALA A 191 20.09 16.94 21.49
N VAL A 192 21.02 17.52 20.73
CA VAL A 192 20.77 17.87 19.33
C VAL A 192 21.15 16.67 18.47
N THR A 193 20.14 15.86 18.13
CA THR A 193 20.28 14.61 17.36
C THR A 193 19.32 14.61 16.17
N GLY A 194 19.61 13.87 15.10
CA GLY A 194 18.74 13.71 13.96
C GLY A 194 19.21 14.44 12.69
N ILE A 195 18.29 14.61 11.73
CA ILE A 195 18.59 15.15 10.40
C ILE A 195 18.57 16.69 10.34
N ILE A 196 19.01 17.22 9.18
CA ILE A 196 18.94 18.63 8.81
C ILE A 196 17.88 18.81 7.75
N GLN A 197 17.07 19.90 7.88
CA GLN A 197 16.06 20.26 6.87
C GLN A 197 16.15 21.75 6.55
N LEU A 198 16.46 22.12 5.30
CA LEU A 198 16.19 23.48 4.82
C LEU A 198 14.68 23.67 4.74
N VAL A 199 14.16 24.82 5.12
CA VAL A 199 12.72 25.03 5.25
C VAL A 199 12.30 26.39 4.72
N ASN A 200 11.33 26.38 3.81
CA ASN A 200 10.64 27.59 3.37
C ASN A 200 9.32 27.76 4.14
N ASN A 201 8.95 28.99 4.46
CA ASN A 201 7.75 29.34 5.26
C ASN A 201 7.71 28.62 6.64
N LEU A 202 8.84 28.65 7.36
CA LEU A 202 9.00 28.02 8.66
C LEU A 202 8.03 28.55 9.73
N ARG A 203 7.66 29.83 9.65
CA ARG A 203 6.73 30.51 10.56
C ARG A 203 5.75 31.38 9.78
N ASN A 204 4.53 31.49 10.29
CA ASN A 204 3.50 32.44 9.89
C ASN A 204 2.84 32.24 8.52
N ALA A 205 2.97 31.10 7.89
CA ALA A 205 2.05 30.77 6.83
C ALA A 205 0.78 30.19 7.46
N SER A 206 -0.27 30.99 7.57
CA SER A 206 -1.61 30.43 7.77
C SER A 206 -2.03 29.71 6.48
N SER A 207 -2.80 28.64 6.59
CA SER A 207 -3.34 27.92 5.44
C SER A 207 -4.02 28.90 4.49
N GLY A 208 -3.56 28.97 3.25
CA GLY A 208 -4.07 29.89 2.22
C GLY A 208 -3.28 31.19 2.00
N ASN A 209 -2.20 31.43 2.73
CA ASN A 209 -1.35 32.60 2.54
C ASN A 209 -0.24 32.30 1.54
N LYS A 210 -0.10 33.17 0.54
CA LYS A 210 1.01 33.15 -0.42
C LYS A 210 2.25 33.73 0.25
N GLY A 211 3.07 32.86 0.86
CA GLY A 211 4.35 33.23 1.47
C GLY A 211 5.44 33.55 0.46
N PRO A 212 6.58 34.10 0.92
CA PRO A 212 7.74 34.35 0.08
C PRO A 212 8.38 33.05 -0.39
N LYS A 213 9.09 33.10 -1.51
CA LYS A 213 9.84 31.99 -2.10
C LYS A 213 11.32 32.27 -2.05
N PHE A 214 12.11 31.27 -1.68
CA PHE A 214 13.56 31.40 -1.52
C PHE A 214 14.31 30.38 -2.37
N TRP A 215 15.55 30.71 -2.67
CA TRP A 215 16.57 29.82 -3.24
C TRP A 215 17.65 29.52 -2.21
N TYR A 216 18.37 28.38 -2.39
CA TYR A 216 19.46 27.92 -1.54
C TYR A 216 20.60 27.38 -2.42
N ASP A 217 21.86 27.51 -1.95
CA ASP A 217 23.02 26.97 -2.60
C ASP A 217 24.18 26.78 -1.60
N ASN A 218 25.25 26.14 -2.05
CA ASN A 218 26.48 25.96 -1.27
C ASN A 218 26.21 25.36 0.13
N LEU A 219 25.38 24.31 0.23
CA LEU A 219 25.10 23.67 1.49
C LEU A 219 26.33 22.90 1.99
N HIS A 220 26.97 23.41 3.05
CA HIS A 220 28.15 22.86 3.66
C HIS A 220 27.83 22.25 5.01
N ILE A 221 28.15 20.96 5.19
CA ILE A 221 27.98 20.19 6.41
C ILE A 221 29.36 19.76 6.90
N ASP A 222 29.74 20.22 8.10
CA ASP A 222 31.11 20.05 8.64
C ASP A 222 31.04 19.75 10.14
N GLY A 223 31.93 18.88 10.60
CA GLY A 223 32.20 18.61 12.00
C GLY A 223 32.07 17.14 12.42
N PRO A 224 32.70 16.78 13.54
CA PRO A 224 32.77 15.41 14.05
C PRO A 224 31.44 14.91 14.67
N LYS A 225 30.45 15.79 14.89
CA LYS A 225 29.13 15.40 15.41
C LYS A 225 28.29 14.65 14.37
N PHE A 226 28.59 14.81 13.08
CA PHE A 226 27.91 14.09 12.02
C PHE A 226 28.39 12.64 11.87
N THR A 227 27.49 11.76 11.51
CA THR A 227 27.77 10.45 10.93
C THR A 227 27.06 10.31 9.60
N LYS A 228 27.69 9.65 8.64
CA LYS A 228 27.07 9.30 7.37
C LYS A 228 26.48 7.90 7.49
N ILE A 229 25.22 7.73 7.09
CA ILE A 229 24.51 6.44 6.96
C ILE A 229 24.10 6.32 5.51
N GLU A 230 24.84 5.52 4.73
CA GLU A 230 24.63 5.37 3.28
C GLU A 230 23.23 4.87 2.95
N ASP A 231 22.72 3.94 3.75
CA ASP A 231 21.40 3.31 3.56
C ASP A 231 20.22 4.28 3.72
N ASN A 232 20.46 5.49 4.22
CA ASN A 232 19.42 6.51 4.30
C ASN A 232 19.16 7.20 2.94
N SER A 233 20.09 7.12 1.99
CA SER A 233 19.89 7.68 0.64
C SER A 233 18.79 6.91 -0.10
N PHE A 234 17.96 7.60 -0.91
CA PHE A 234 16.80 7.02 -1.56
C PHE A 234 16.74 7.35 -3.07
N GLY A 235 16.88 6.32 -3.88
CA GLY A 235 16.87 6.41 -5.35
C GLY A 235 18.29 6.37 -5.98
N PRO A 236 18.37 6.54 -7.32
CA PRO A 236 17.34 6.87 -8.30
C PRO A 236 16.42 5.69 -8.71
N VAL A 237 16.76 4.44 -8.46
CA VAL A 237 15.79 3.34 -8.54
C VAL A 237 15.14 3.24 -7.17
N LEU A 238 13.90 3.72 -7.05
CA LEU A 238 13.24 3.88 -5.76
C LEU A 238 12.80 2.54 -5.18
N TRP A 239 12.15 1.70 -5.98
CA TRP A 239 11.79 0.31 -5.66
C TRP A 239 11.39 -0.43 -6.92
N THR A 240 11.14 -1.74 -6.77
CA THR A 240 10.57 -2.61 -7.79
C THR A 240 9.36 -3.36 -7.25
N MET A 241 8.40 -3.66 -8.11
CA MET A 241 7.30 -4.60 -7.88
C MET A 241 7.26 -5.60 -9.01
N HIS A 242 6.90 -6.85 -8.71
CA HIS A 242 6.79 -7.87 -9.74
C HIS A 242 5.65 -8.85 -9.48
N THR A 243 5.22 -9.52 -10.53
CA THR A 243 4.38 -10.71 -10.46
C THR A 243 5.01 -11.82 -11.31
N LEU A 244 4.80 -13.05 -10.86
CA LEU A 244 5.18 -14.28 -11.56
C LEU A 244 3.93 -15.13 -11.73
N SER A 245 3.52 -15.37 -12.98
CA SER A 245 2.32 -16.15 -13.29
C SER A 245 2.50 -16.89 -14.59
N ARG A 246 2.21 -18.19 -14.62
CA ARG A 246 2.30 -19.04 -15.83
C ARG A 246 3.63 -18.89 -16.58
N ASN A 247 4.75 -18.87 -15.84
CA ASN A 247 6.11 -18.67 -16.38
C ASN A 247 6.30 -17.33 -17.12
N ILE A 248 5.53 -16.31 -16.76
CA ILE A 248 5.73 -14.94 -17.20
C ILE A 248 6.10 -14.09 -16.00
N LEU A 249 7.26 -13.45 -16.05
CA LEU A 249 7.66 -12.42 -15.10
C LEU A 249 7.29 -11.04 -15.66
N LYS A 250 6.52 -10.25 -14.90
CA LYS A 250 6.40 -8.81 -15.13
C LYS A 250 6.97 -8.05 -13.95
N LEU A 251 7.86 -7.11 -14.21
CA LEU A 251 8.52 -6.30 -13.20
C LEU A 251 8.45 -4.83 -13.59
N THR A 252 8.02 -3.99 -12.66
CA THR A 252 8.02 -2.53 -12.77
C THR A 252 9.05 -1.95 -11.80
N ALA A 253 9.96 -1.10 -12.30
CA ALA A 253 10.85 -0.28 -11.49
C ALA A 253 10.36 1.17 -11.48
N GLN A 254 10.32 1.80 -10.30
CA GLN A 254 9.92 3.19 -10.12
C GLN A 254 11.14 4.10 -10.02
N PHE A 255 11.09 5.27 -10.65
CA PHE A 255 12.14 6.27 -10.68
C PHE A 255 11.59 7.66 -10.27
N PRO A 256 12.46 8.57 -9.80
CA PRO A 256 12.07 9.94 -9.54
C PRO A 256 12.03 10.77 -10.85
N PRO A 257 11.48 11.99 -10.82
CA PRO A 257 11.44 12.88 -11.98
C PRO A 257 12.82 13.51 -12.26
N VAL A 258 13.71 12.73 -12.89
CA VAL A 258 15.01 13.21 -13.42
C VAL A 258 14.83 14.18 -14.58
N SER A 259 15.88 14.93 -14.97
CA SER A 259 15.83 15.84 -16.11
C SER A 259 15.59 15.11 -17.43
N LYS A 260 14.87 15.77 -18.35
CA LYS A 260 14.71 15.25 -19.73
C LYS A 260 16.03 15.11 -20.49
N SER A 261 17.08 15.84 -20.07
CA SER A 261 18.43 15.76 -20.65
C SER A 261 19.27 14.62 -20.09
N GLU A 262 18.85 14.01 -18.97
CA GLU A 262 19.51 12.84 -18.38
C GLU A 262 19.06 11.55 -19.08
N ASN A 263 19.77 10.45 -18.77
CA ASN A 263 19.38 9.14 -19.26
C ASN A 263 17.93 8.78 -18.85
N GLN A 264 17.20 8.17 -19.78
CA GLN A 264 15.82 7.74 -19.57
C GLN A 264 15.66 6.20 -19.70
N ASN A 265 16.76 5.45 -19.79
CA ASN A 265 16.75 4.01 -20.01
C ASN A 265 17.38 3.28 -18.84
N ALA A 266 16.82 2.14 -18.46
CA ALA A 266 17.40 1.24 -17.47
C ALA A 266 17.57 -0.18 -18.05
N GLN A 267 18.49 -0.94 -17.48
CA GLN A 267 18.72 -2.33 -17.83
C GLN A 267 18.20 -3.23 -16.72
N PHE A 268 17.49 -4.28 -17.10
CA PHE A 268 17.15 -5.40 -16.24
C PHE A 268 18.14 -6.53 -16.46
N GLN A 269 18.84 -6.91 -15.42
CA GLN A 269 19.85 -7.97 -15.45
C GLN A 269 19.51 -9.08 -14.47
N VAL A 270 19.85 -10.30 -14.83
CA VAL A 270 19.72 -11.51 -14.00
C VAL A 270 21.10 -12.19 -13.91
N LYS A 271 21.40 -12.77 -12.76
CA LYS A 271 22.62 -13.51 -12.53
C LYS A 271 22.45 -14.95 -12.98
N GLN A 272 23.17 -15.36 -14.01
CA GLN A 272 23.20 -16.70 -14.56
C GLN A 272 24.64 -17.22 -14.54
N ASP A 273 24.85 -18.39 -13.99
CA ASP A 273 26.20 -19.04 -13.86
C ASP A 273 27.25 -18.10 -13.21
N GLY A 274 26.79 -17.33 -12.19
CA GLY A 274 27.64 -16.38 -11.46
C GLY A 274 27.94 -15.07 -12.22
N LYS A 275 27.36 -14.83 -13.41
CA LYS A 275 27.59 -13.64 -14.23
C LYS A 275 26.26 -12.89 -14.44
N TRP A 276 26.32 -11.56 -14.40
CA TRP A 276 25.20 -10.72 -14.74
C TRP A 276 24.96 -10.66 -16.26
N GLN A 277 23.74 -10.93 -16.67
CA GLN A 277 23.29 -10.88 -18.06
C GLN A 277 22.15 -9.88 -18.20
N THR A 278 22.25 -8.97 -19.16
CA THR A 278 21.14 -8.04 -19.50
C THR A 278 20.09 -8.82 -20.28
N LEU A 279 18.91 -8.99 -19.67
CA LEU A 279 17.78 -9.66 -20.33
C LEU A 279 16.89 -8.66 -21.08
N ALA A 280 16.79 -7.43 -20.59
CA ALA A 280 15.97 -6.40 -21.22
C ALA A 280 16.49 -4.99 -20.91
N THR A 281 16.19 -4.05 -21.82
CA THR A 281 16.36 -2.61 -21.60
C THR A 281 15.00 -1.97 -21.78
N GLY A 282 14.68 -0.99 -20.93
CA GLY A 282 13.40 -0.28 -20.97
C GLY A 282 13.60 1.23 -20.94
N LYS A 283 12.64 1.96 -21.49
CA LYS A 283 12.58 3.42 -21.45
C LYS A 283 11.55 3.87 -20.44
N MET A 284 11.92 4.84 -19.60
CA MET A 284 11.07 5.43 -18.59
C MET A 284 9.85 6.12 -19.19
N ASP A 285 8.65 5.80 -18.65
CA ASP A 285 7.43 6.56 -18.96
C ASP A 285 7.60 8.02 -18.52
N LYS A 286 7.22 8.94 -19.38
CA LYS A 286 7.46 10.38 -19.16
C LYS A 286 6.66 10.97 -17.99
N ASP A 287 5.49 10.39 -17.65
CA ASP A 287 4.56 10.89 -16.64
C ASP A 287 4.59 9.99 -15.39
N ALA A 288 4.45 8.68 -15.54
CA ALA A 288 4.48 7.71 -14.44
C ALA A 288 5.89 7.47 -13.85
N ARG A 289 6.94 7.86 -14.57
CA ARG A 289 8.34 7.69 -14.13
C ARG A 289 8.68 6.25 -13.76
N CYS A 290 8.10 5.28 -14.44
CA CYS A 290 8.39 3.86 -14.25
C CYS A 290 8.81 3.18 -15.56
N ILE A 291 9.43 2.02 -15.42
CA ILE A 291 9.76 1.11 -16.53
C ILE A 291 9.19 -0.25 -16.18
N THR A 292 8.44 -0.85 -17.11
CA THR A 292 7.90 -2.20 -16.95
C THR A 292 8.54 -3.13 -17.97
N TRP A 293 9.05 -4.25 -17.53
CA TRP A 293 9.54 -5.37 -18.37
C TRP A 293 8.58 -6.55 -18.25
N LYS A 294 8.36 -7.24 -19.36
CA LYS A 294 7.66 -8.51 -19.45
C LYS A 294 8.61 -9.54 -20.04
N LEU A 295 8.86 -10.62 -19.32
CA LEU A 295 9.73 -11.71 -19.72
C LEU A 295 8.93 -13.00 -19.76
N GLU A 296 8.78 -13.56 -20.95
CA GLU A 296 8.10 -14.83 -21.21
C GLU A 296 9.07 -16.00 -21.04
N ASN A 297 8.54 -17.18 -20.80
CA ASN A 297 9.32 -18.41 -20.57
C ASN A 297 10.30 -18.30 -19.38
N TRP A 298 9.88 -17.59 -18.33
CA TRP A 298 10.65 -17.46 -17.09
C TRP A 298 10.71 -18.82 -16.38
N ASP A 299 11.91 -19.23 -15.93
CA ASP A 299 12.05 -20.42 -15.08
C ASP A 299 11.57 -20.10 -13.65
N SER A 300 10.33 -20.50 -13.35
CA SER A 300 9.72 -20.29 -12.04
C SER A 300 10.09 -21.35 -11.00
N THR A 301 10.95 -22.32 -11.34
CA THR A 301 11.31 -23.45 -10.47
C THR A 301 12.47 -23.15 -9.52
N VAL A 302 13.23 -22.08 -9.78
CA VAL A 302 14.39 -21.66 -9.01
C VAL A 302 14.35 -20.17 -8.69
N ASP A 303 15.08 -19.77 -7.64
CA ASP A 303 15.27 -18.36 -7.30
C ASP A 303 16.27 -17.72 -8.28
N HIS A 304 15.98 -16.48 -8.69
CA HIS A 304 16.86 -15.70 -9.56
C HIS A 304 17.29 -14.38 -8.89
N GLU A 305 18.59 -14.18 -8.68
CA GLU A 305 19.12 -12.87 -8.34
C GLU A 305 18.98 -11.94 -9.55
N TYR A 306 18.40 -10.74 -9.33
CA TYR A 306 18.28 -9.72 -10.37
C TYR A 306 18.81 -8.37 -9.89
N ARG A 307 19.06 -7.48 -10.86
CA ARG A 307 19.30 -6.07 -10.60
C ARG A 307 18.78 -5.16 -11.72
N VAL A 308 18.46 -3.95 -11.35
CA VAL A 308 18.15 -2.83 -12.27
C VAL A 308 19.33 -1.87 -12.23
N LEU A 309 19.91 -1.59 -13.40
CA LEU A 309 20.98 -0.60 -13.56
C LEU A 309 20.44 0.67 -14.22
N PHE A 310 20.81 1.82 -13.66
CA PHE A 310 20.39 3.12 -14.17
C PHE A 310 21.51 4.16 -14.06
N ASP A 311 21.90 4.75 -15.21
CA ASP A 311 22.88 5.84 -15.25
C ASP A 311 22.21 7.16 -14.86
N PHE A 312 22.81 7.89 -13.90
CA PHE A 312 22.25 9.15 -13.40
C PHE A 312 23.32 10.14 -12.98
N ILE A 313 22.92 11.38 -12.73
CA ILE A 313 23.74 12.41 -12.08
C ILE A 313 23.33 12.46 -10.61
N ASN A 314 24.29 12.15 -9.72
CA ASN A 314 24.04 12.08 -8.28
C ASN A 314 23.90 13.47 -7.62
N SER A 315 23.59 13.49 -6.31
CA SER A 315 23.46 14.70 -5.49
C SER A 315 24.70 15.58 -5.43
N MET A 316 25.87 15.05 -5.81
CA MET A 316 27.15 15.78 -5.90
C MET A 316 27.47 16.27 -7.34
N GLY A 317 26.56 16.05 -8.31
CA GLY A 317 26.77 16.43 -9.71
C GLY A 317 27.68 15.50 -10.53
N ASN A 318 27.96 14.29 -10.03
CA ASN A 318 28.79 13.30 -10.69
C ASN A 318 27.95 12.24 -11.42
N LYS A 319 28.41 11.79 -12.57
CA LYS A 319 27.80 10.64 -13.28
C LYS A 319 28.10 9.35 -12.52
N GLN A 320 27.06 8.58 -12.24
CA GLN A 320 27.14 7.28 -11.55
C GLN A 320 26.17 6.28 -12.18
N ILE A 321 26.36 5.01 -11.85
CA ILE A 321 25.42 3.91 -12.15
C ILE A 321 24.83 3.47 -10.83
N ALA A 322 23.50 3.58 -10.72
CA ALA A 322 22.77 2.99 -9.61
C ALA A 322 22.51 1.52 -9.88
N GLU A 323 22.61 0.72 -8.83
CA GLU A 323 22.24 -0.68 -8.81
C GLU A 323 21.15 -0.90 -7.75
N TYR A 324 20.02 -1.45 -8.16
CA TYR A 324 18.95 -1.87 -7.27
C TYR A 324 18.73 -3.38 -7.45
N ALA A 325 19.04 -4.18 -6.43
CA ALA A 325 19.06 -5.63 -6.52
C ALA A 325 17.99 -6.28 -5.65
N GLY A 326 17.55 -7.47 -6.06
CA GLY A 326 16.57 -8.30 -5.35
C GLY A 326 16.62 -9.75 -5.81
N ILE A 327 15.63 -10.52 -5.36
CA ILE A 327 15.48 -11.94 -5.73
C ILE A 327 14.06 -12.14 -6.26
N ILE A 328 13.94 -12.66 -7.47
CA ILE A 328 12.68 -13.25 -7.94
C ILE A 328 12.63 -14.66 -7.37
N ARG A 329 11.79 -14.86 -6.36
CA ARG A 329 11.64 -16.15 -5.69
C ARG A 329 10.95 -17.17 -6.60
N ARG A 330 11.30 -18.44 -6.45
CA ARG A 330 10.62 -19.53 -7.13
C ARG A 330 9.14 -19.62 -6.74
N ASP A 331 8.33 -20.17 -7.62
CA ASP A 331 6.93 -20.45 -7.33
C ASP A 331 6.79 -21.52 -6.23
N PRO A 332 6.12 -21.25 -5.09
CA PRO A 332 6.01 -22.17 -3.95
C PRO A 332 4.96 -23.27 -4.17
N VAL A 333 5.07 -24.04 -5.25
CA VAL A 333 4.09 -25.08 -5.62
C VAL A 333 4.07 -26.26 -4.66
N ASP A 334 5.12 -26.47 -3.88
CA ASP A 334 5.40 -27.65 -3.04
C ASP A 334 5.13 -27.45 -1.54
N ARG A 335 4.62 -26.30 -1.13
CA ARG A 335 4.33 -25.96 0.28
C ARG A 335 3.14 -25.01 0.39
N PRO A 336 2.57 -24.81 1.59
CA PRO A 336 1.54 -23.79 1.80
C PRO A 336 1.99 -22.41 1.29
N LEU A 337 1.09 -21.69 0.64
CA LEU A 337 1.30 -20.31 0.21
C LEU A 337 0.90 -19.34 1.35
N ARG A 338 1.76 -18.38 1.66
CA ARG A 338 1.55 -17.36 2.69
C ARG A 338 1.39 -15.98 2.03
N LEU A 339 0.22 -15.39 2.15
CA LEU A 339 -0.09 -14.07 1.59
C LEU A 339 -0.18 -13.03 2.70
N GLY A 340 0.61 -11.96 2.61
CA GLY A 340 0.45 -10.75 3.41
C GLY A 340 -0.66 -9.88 2.83
N ALA A 341 -1.74 -9.67 3.59
CA ALA A 341 -2.90 -8.89 3.17
C ALA A 341 -2.89 -7.51 3.84
N LEU A 342 -2.93 -6.45 3.04
CA LEU A 342 -2.67 -5.06 3.41
C LEU A 342 -3.67 -4.12 2.72
N THR A 343 -4.02 -3.02 3.39
CA THR A 343 -4.93 -2.00 2.84
C THR A 343 -4.71 -0.65 3.55
N CYS A 344 -5.09 0.45 2.94
CA CYS A 344 -5.34 1.75 3.57
C CYS A 344 -4.21 2.23 4.49
N GLN A 345 -3.21 2.88 3.92
CA GLN A 345 -2.04 3.36 4.67
C GLN A 345 -2.07 4.88 4.89
N PHE A 346 -2.96 5.33 5.80
CA PHE A 346 -3.01 6.75 6.14
C PHE A 346 -1.68 7.23 6.72
N GLY A 347 -1.20 8.38 6.27
CA GLY A 347 0.16 8.87 6.52
C GLY A 347 0.54 9.06 7.98
N SER A 348 -0.42 9.13 8.93
CA SER A 348 -0.09 9.27 10.35
C SER A 348 0.71 8.09 10.93
N GLY A 349 0.60 6.90 10.36
CA GLY A 349 1.37 5.71 10.76
C GLY A 349 2.74 5.57 10.09
N PHE A 350 3.03 6.40 9.07
CA PHE A 350 4.27 6.30 8.30
C PHE A 350 5.54 6.42 9.19
N PRO A 351 6.59 5.62 8.95
CA PRO A 351 6.84 4.67 7.85
C PRO A 351 6.30 3.25 8.07
N TYR A 352 5.41 3.03 9.03
CA TYR A 352 4.77 1.75 9.34
C TYR A 352 5.75 0.67 9.81
N SER A 353 6.86 1.05 10.41
CA SER A 353 7.96 0.16 10.80
C SER A 353 7.52 -1.04 11.65
N PRO A 354 6.51 -0.95 12.56
CA PRO A 354 6.04 -2.14 13.28
C PRO A 354 5.42 -3.18 12.34
N VAL A 355 4.70 -2.75 11.30
CA VAL A 355 4.07 -3.64 10.31
C VAL A 355 5.13 -4.25 9.40
N GLU A 356 6.05 -3.42 8.87
CA GLU A 356 7.16 -3.85 8.00
C GLU A 356 8.00 -4.95 8.67
N LYS A 357 8.49 -4.71 9.91
CA LYS A 357 9.30 -5.67 10.68
C LYS A 357 8.57 -6.98 10.96
N ASN A 358 7.28 -6.93 11.28
CA ASN A 358 6.50 -8.14 11.52
C ASN A 358 6.30 -8.95 10.23
N LEU A 359 6.09 -8.29 9.08
CA LEU A 359 6.01 -8.96 7.77
C LEU A 359 7.35 -9.63 7.40
N GLU A 360 8.49 -8.99 7.67
CA GLU A 360 9.81 -9.62 7.49
C GLU A 360 9.95 -10.91 8.32
N LEU A 361 9.57 -10.86 9.60
CA LEU A 361 9.63 -12.02 10.50
C LEU A 361 8.67 -13.14 10.10
N LEU A 362 7.47 -12.79 9.64
CA LEU A 362 6.47 -13.77 9.16
C LEU A 362 6.82 -14.32 7.78
N ASN A 363 7.68 -13.64 7.03
CA ASN A 363 8.20 -14.04 5.73
C ASN A 363 7.10 -14.57 4.77
N PRO A 364 6.17 -13.72 4.31
CA PRO A 364 5.17 -14.13 3.33
C PRO A 364 5.81 -14.51 1.99
N ASP A 365 5.05 -15.20 1.15
CA ASP A 365 5.45 -15.54 -0.22
C ASP A 365 5.06 -14.46 -1.21
N MET A 366 4.04 -13.69 -0.91
CA MET A 366 3.55 -12.58 -1.72
C MET A 366 2.81 -11.55 -0.85
N LEU A 367 2.63 -10.35 -1.40
CA LEU A 367 1.89 -9.26 -0.79
C LEU A 367 0.68 -8.87 -1.64
N TYR A 368 -0.43 -8.53 -0.99
CA TYR A 368 -1.60 -7.93 -1.59
C TYR A 368 -1.94 -6.62 -0.90
N PHE A 369 -1.88 -5.51 -1.63
CA PHE A 369 -2.34 -4.19 -1.22
C PHE A 369 -3.65 -3.90 -1.93
N SER A 370 -4.75 -3.92 -1.19
CA SER A 370 -6.11 -3.87 -1.75
C SER A 370 -6.59 -2.46 -2.10
N GLY A 371 -5.76 -1.43 -1.89
CA GLY A 371 -6.11 -0.05 -2.20
C GLY A 371 -5.64 0.94 -1.16
N ASP A 372 -5.78 2.23 -1.47
CA ASP A 372 -5.35 3.36 -0.64
C ASP A 372 -3.85 3.31 -0.32
N GLN A 373 -3.02 3.09 -1.34
CA GLN A 373 -1.56 3.19 -1.23
C GLN A 373 -1.14 4.63 -0.92
N ILE A 374 -2.02 5.58 -1.21
CA ILE A 374 -1.88 6.99 -0.81
C ILE A 374 -3.20 7.53 -0.25
N TYR A 375 -3.10 8.65 0.47
CA TYR A 375 -4.21 9.55 0.77
C TYR A 375 -3.83 10.96 0.31
N GLU A 376 -4.79 11.75 -0.16
CA GLU A 376 -4.52 13.07 -0.76
C GLU A 376 -3.77 14.02 0.17
N GLN A 377 -4.00 13.90 1.50
CA GLN A 377 -3.36 14.74 2.53
C GLN A 377 -2.14 14.10 3.20
N ASN A 378 -1.62 13.00 2.68
CA ASN A 378 -0.44 12.35 3.25
C ASN A 378 0.79 13.27 3.24
N GLY A 379 1.60 13.15 4.29
CA GLY A 379 2.89 13.84 4.42
C GLY A 379 2.80 15.36 4.54
N GLY A 380 1.60 15.93 4.75
CA GLY A 380 1.40 17.38 4.77
C GLY A 380 1.46 18.04 3.39
N TYR A 381 1.45 17.26 2.31
CA TYR A 381 1.37 17.78 0.94
C TYR A 381 0.03 18.48 0.69
N PRO A 382 0.02 19.59 -0.08
CA PRO A 382 -1.23 20.15 -0.56
C PRO A 382 -1.90 19.19 -1.55
N ILE A 383 -3.21 19.27 -1.69
CA ILE A 383 -3.92 18.52 -2.72
C ILE A 383 -3.86 19.33 -4.01
N ARG A 384 -3.04 18.89 -4.96
CA ARG A 384 -2.90 19.53 -6.28
C ARG A 384 -3.70 18.73 -7.31
N ARG A 385 -4.73 19.35 -7.88
CA ARG A 385 -5.60 18.72 -8.90
C ARG A 385 -5.35 19.27 -10.30
N THR A 386 -4.78 20.46 -10.40
CA THR A 386 -4.52 21.19 -11.67
C THR A 386 -3.25 22.03 -11.54
N PRO A 387 -2.50 22.26 -12.64
CA PRO A 387 -2.61 21.55 -13.92
C PRO A 387 -2.24 20.07 -13.80
N GLU A 388 -2.56 19.25 -14.82
CA GLU A 388 -2.42 17.77 -14.78
C GLU A 388 -0.98 17.33 -14.46
N ASP A 389 0.02 17.91 -15.11
CA ASP A 389 1.43 17.59 -14.88
C ASP A 389 1.87 17.83 -13.43
N THR A 390 1.41 18.94 -12.83
CA THR A 390 1.67 19.24 -11.41
C THR A 390 0.92 18.27 -10.48
N ALA A 391 -0.32 17.93 -10.82
CA ALA A 391 -1.10 16.94 -10.06
C ALA A 391 -0.43 15.55 -10.08
N ILE A 392 0.12 15.15 -11.22
CA ILE A 392 0.86 13.90 -11.38
C ILE A 392 2.12 13.90 -10.49
N VAL A 393 2.91 14.96 -10.48
CA VAL A 393 4.11 15.03 -9.63
C VAL A 393 3.74 15.05 -8.15
N ASN A 394 2.65 15.74 -7.78
CA ASN A 394 2.11 15.72 -6.42
C ASN A 394 1.67 14.30 -5.99
N TYR A 395 1.01 13.55 -6.88
CA TYR A 395 0.69 12.13 -6.67
C TYR A 395 1.97 11.30 -6.48
N LEU A 396 2.96 11.45 -7.37
CA LEU A 396 4.21 10.70 -7.28
C LEU A 396 4.93 10.93 -5.96
N GLY A 397 4.98 12.18 -5.46
CA GLY A 397 5.58 12.48 -4.15
C GLY A 397 4.95 11.73 -2.99
N LYS A 398 3.61 11.55 -3.01
CA LYS A 398 2.87 10.76 -2.01
C LYS A 398 3.05 9.26 -2.23
N TYR A 399 3.03 8.81 -3.49
CA TYR A 399 3.24 7.41 -3.85
C TYR A 399 4.66 6.93 -3.51
N TYR A 400 5.65 7.84 -3.53
CA TYR A 400 7.01 7.49 -3.10
C TYR A 400 7.10 7.17 -1.60
N MET A 401 6.19 7.66 -0.76
CA MET A 401 6.10 7.21 0.64
C MET A 401 5.79 5.72 0.72
N PHE A 402 4.84 5.22 -0.10
CA PHE A 402 4.52 3.78 -0.18
C PHE A 402 5.75 2.94 -0.51
N GLY A 403 6.46 3.30 -1.58
CA GLY A 403 7.67 2.58 -1.97
C GLY A 403 8.80 2.69 -0.96
N TRP A 404 8.93 3.82 -0.26
CA TRP A 404 9.93 3.99 0.79
C TRP A 404 9.63 3.17 2.05
N ALA A 405 8.35 2.91 2.33
CA ALA A 405 7.94 2.06 3.45
C ALA A 405 8.11 0.55 3.14
N PHE A 406 7.70 0.10 1.96
CA PHE A 406 7.58 -1.34 1.67
C PHE A 406 8.51 -1.85 0.55
N GLY A 407 9.35 -0.97 -0.03
CA GLY A 407 10.23 -1.32 -1.16
C GLY A 407 11.16 -2.48 -0.90
N ASP A 408 11.69 -2.59 0.32
CA ASP A 408 12.60 -3.67 0.71
C ASP A 408 11.90 -5.04 0.75
N LEU A 409 10.63 -5.10 1.12
CA LEU A 409 9.81 -6.31 1.01
C LEU A 409 9.46 -6.61 -0.45
N MET A 410 8.97 -5.60 -1.19
CA MET A 410 8.49 -5.75 -2.56
C MET A 410 9.59 -6.14 -3.57
N ARG A 411 10.86 -5.80 -3.30
CA ARG A 411 11.98 -6.19 -4.19
C ARG A 411 12.11 -7.69 -4.37
N SER A 412 11.65 -8.49 -3.40
CA SER A 412 11.80 -9.95 -3.42
C SER A 412 10.50 -10.72 -3.25
N LEU A 413 9.38 -10.04 -3.11
CA LEU A 413 8.06 -10.66 -2.97
C LEU A 413 7.17 -10.24 -4.14
N PRO A 414 6.57 -11.21 -4.87
CA PRO A 414 5.48 -10.89 -5.78
C PRO A 414 4.45 -10.03 -5.07
N THR A 415 4.05 -8.94 -5.70
CA THR A 415 3.17 -7.93 -5.10
C THR A 415 1.99 -7.68 -6.01
N ILE A 416 0.79 -7.67 -5.45
CA ILE A 416 -0.43 -7.23 -6.12
C ILE A 416 -0.83 -5.89 -5.50
N CYS A 417 -0.99 -4.86 -6.32
CA CYS A 417 -1.59 -3.59 -5.93
C CYS A 417 -2.86 -3.35 -6.75
N THR A 418 -3.92 -2.95 -6.08
CA THR A 418 -5.16 -2.51 -6.73
C THR A 418 -5.46 -1.08 -6.28
N PRO A 419 -5.51 -0.08 -7.18
CA PRO A 419 -5.87 1.29 -6.81
C PRO A 419 -7.30 1.36 -6.26
N ASP A 420 -7.52 2.20 -5.25
CA ASP A 420 -8.86 2.53 -4.76
C ASP A 420 -9.13 4.05 -4.89
N ASP A 421 -10.14 4.56 -4.22
CA ASP A 421 -10.65 5.92 -4.38
C ASP A 421 -9.62 7.01 -4.02
N HIS A 422 -8.92 6.87 -2.90
CA HIS A 422 -7.90 7.85 -2.50
C HIS A 422 -6.70 7.87 -3.44
N ASP A 423 -6.35 6.75 -4.08
CA ASP A 423 -5.26 6.69 -5.07
C ASP A 423 -5.52 7.60 -6.28
N VAL A 424 -6.78 7.84 -6.62
CA VAL A 424 -7.20 8.74 -7.70
C VAL A 424 -7.75 10.08 -7.19
N TYR A 425 -7.40 10.44 -5.94
CA TYR A 425 -7.80 11.69 -5.30
C TYR A 425 -9.31 11.88 -5.17
N HIS A 426 -10.00 10.82 -4.88
CA HIS A 426 -11.42 10.81 -4.59
C HIS A 426 -11.67 10.15 -3.23
N GLY A 427 -12.59 10.64 -2.43
CA GLY A 427 -12.90 10.03 -1.14
C GLY A 427 -14.00 8.99 -1.18
N ASN A 428 -14.59 8.72 -2.34
CA ASN A 428 -15.56 7.66 -2.64
C ASN A 428 -15.64 7.51 -4.15
N LEU A 429 -15.40 6.33 -4.67
CA LEU A 429 -15.29 6.08 -6.10
C LEU A 429 -16.30 5.04 -6.57
N TRP A 430 -17.10 5.45 -7.55
CA TRP A 430 -17.85 4.58 -8.43
C TRP A 430 -17.78 5.17 -9.84
N GLY A 431 -17.15 4.42 -10.73
CA GLY A 431 -16.68 4.99 -12.00
C GLY A 431 -17.72 5.04 -13.11
N GLU A 432 -18.84 4.35 -13.00
CA GLU A 432 -19.87 4.25 -14.06
C GLU A 432 -19.27 4.07 -15.48
N GLY A 433 -18.30 3.14 -15.62
CA GLY A 433 -17.61 2.90 -16.87
C GLY A 433 -16.61 4.00 -17.24
N GLY A 434 -16.02 4.70 -16.25
CA GLY A 434 -14.96 5.69 -16.45
C GLY A 434 -15.46 7.08 -16.81
N ILE A 435 -16.70 7.43 -16.50
CA ILE A 435 -17.21 8.79 -16.69
C ILE A 435 -16.49 9.75 -15.75
N ASN A 436 -15.80 10.75 -16.32
CA ASN A 436 -15.16 11.82 -15.56
C ASN A 436 -16.21 12.83 -15.07
N LYS A 437 -16.39 12.92 -13.78
CA LYS A 437 -17.19 13.96 -13.10
C LYS A 437 -16.26 14.89 -12.34
N ILE A 438 -15.75 15.92 -12.99
CA ILE A 438 -14.77 16.89 -12.44
C ILE A 438 -15.34 17.70 -11.24
N THR A 439 -16.61 17.56 -10.91
CA THR A 439 -17.23 18.27 -9.79
C THR A 439 -16.80 17.63 -8.46
N PRO A 440 -16.11 18.34 -7.59
CA PRO A 440 -15.77 17.83 -6.26
C PRO A 440 -17.04 17.50 -5.48
N GLY A 441 -17.05 16.36 -4.81
CA GLY A 441 -18.17 15.89 -3.99
C GLY A 441 -18.36 14.40 -4.12
N ASN A 442 -19.27 13.85 -3.33
CA ASN A 442 -19.51 12.40 -3.24
C ASN A 442 -20.52 11.93 -4.30
N LEU A 443 -20.39 12.40 -5.52
CA LEU A 443 -21.30 12.11 -6.62
C LEU A 443 -20.80 11.04 -7.59
N GLY A 444 -19.73 10.34 -7.25
CA GLY A 444 -19.11 9.30 -8.07
C GLY A 444 -18.30 9.80 -9.26
N GLY A 445 -17.78 8.87 -10.06
CA GLY A 445 -16.88 9.16 -11.17
C GLY A 445 -15.48 9.56 -10.69
N PHE A 446 -14.66 10.04 -11.61
CA PHE A 446 -13.30 10.47 -11.32
C PHE A 446 -13.22 12.00 -11.28
N THR A 447 -12.59 12.55 -10.24
CA THR A 447 -12.34 14.00 -10.11
C THR A 447 -11.08 14.44 -10.83
N GLN A 448 -10.22 13.50 -11.20
CA GLN A 448 -9.00 13.74 -11.94
C GLN A 448 -9.17 13.47 -13.44
N THR A 449 -8.25 13.98 -14.24
CA THR A 449 -8.20 13.71 -15.69
C THR A 449 -7.88 12.24 -15.96
N VAL A 450 -8.22 11.77 -17.17
CA VAL A 450 -7.86 10.42 -17.64
C VAL A 450 -6.33 10.23 -17.67
N GLY A 451 -5.57 11.28 -18.00
CA GLY A 451 -4.11 11.25 -17.97
C GLY A 451 -3.58 10.91 -16.58
N PHE A 452 -4.11 11.56 -15.54
CA PHE A 452 -3.77 11.29 -14.15
C PHE A 452 -4.14 9.85 -13.73
N VAL A 453 -5.39 9.40 -13.98
CA VAL A 453 -5.83 8.04 -13.62
C VAL A 453 -4.98 6.98 -14.32
N ASN A 454 -4.65 7.19 -15.60
CA ASN A 454 -3.76 6.27 -16.32
C ASN A 454 -2.32 6.26 -15.77
N VAL A 455 -1.84 7.34 -15.16
CA VAL A 455 -0.56 7.33 -14.42
C VAL A 455 -0.68 6.46 -13.17
N VAL A 456 -1.75 6.58 -12.38
CA VAL A 456 -2.01 5.72 -11.22
C VAL A 456 -2.03 4.24 -11.62
N ASN A 457 -2.77 3.90 -12.68
CA ASN A 457 -2.82 2.53 -13.20
C ASN A 457 -1.44 2.02 -13.64
N ARG A 458 -0.63 2.85 -14.31
CA ARG A 458 0.73 2.44 -14.74
C ARG A 458 1.70 2.28 -13.57
N THR A 459 1.63 3.12 -12.55
CA THR A 459 2.51 3.00 -11.38
C THR A 459 2.14 1.82 -10.50
N GLN A 460 0.85 1.55 -10.32
CA GLN A 460 0.38 0.55 -9.36
C GLN A 460 0.07 -0.82 -9.98
N CYS A 461 -0.31 -0.90 -11.26
CA CYS A 461 -0.81 -2.13 -11.87
C CYS A 461 0.01 -2.65 -13.07
N ALA A 462 1.02 -1.91 -13.57
CA ALA A 462 1.72 -2.32 -14.80
C ALA A 462 2.47 -3.67 -14.68
N HIS A 463 2.86 -4.06 -13.49
CA HIS A 463 3.50 -5.36 -13.18
C HIS A 463 2.51 -6.52 -13.01
N LEU A 464 1.20 -6.26 -12.94
CA LEU A 464 0.20 -7.33 -12.94
C LEU A 464 0.20 -8.09 -14.27
N PRO A 465 -0.31 -9.33 -14.35
CA PRO A 465 -0.58 -9.98 -15.62
C PRO A 465 -1.37 -9.08 -16.57
N ASP A 466 -1.29 -9.35 -17.88
CA ASP A 466 -2.04 -8.54 -18.85
C ASP A 466 -3.55 -8.59 -18.54
N PRO A 467 -4.29 -7.48 -18.72
CA PRO A 467 -5.72 -7.46 -18.47
C PRO A 467 -6.47 -8.53 -19.27
N PHE A 468 -7.47 -9.16 -18.67
CA PHE A 468 -8.32 -10.15 -19.36
C PHE A 468 -8.98 -9.55 -20.62
N ASP A 469 -9.52 -8.35 -20.50
CA ASP A 469 -10.00 -7.56 -21.63
C ASP A 469 -9.31 -6.18 -21.58
N PRO A 470 -8.31 -5.92 -22.44
CA PRO A 470 -7.54 -4.68 -22.42
C PRO A 470 -8.29 -3.47 -23.03
N THR A 471 -9.53 -3.66 -23.50
CA THR A 471 -10.31 -2.58 -24.10
C THR A 471 -10.49 -1.45 -23.08
N PRO A 472 -10.02 -0.22 -23.38
CA PRO A 472 -10.21 0.91 -22.48
C PRO A 472 -11.69 1.21 -22.23
N ILE A 473 -11.99 1.75 -21.05
CA ILE A 473 -13.30 2.29 -20.72
C ILE A 473 -13.39 3.77 -21.08
N GLY A 474 -14.50 4.41 -20.78
CA GLY A 474 -14.80 5.79 -21.18
C GLY A 474 -13.59 6.73 -21.16
N GLN A 475 -13.46 7.57 -22.19
CA GLN A 475 -12.39 8.55 -22.41
C GLN A 475 -10.96 7.96 -22.62
N GLY A 476 -10.82 6.64 -22.81
CA GLY A 476 -9.52 5.99 -22.96
C GLY A 476 -8.83 5.62 -21.65
N MET A 477 -9.60 5.48 -20.58
CA MET A 477 -9.09 5.00 -19.29
C MET A 477 -8.73 3.52 -19.38
N SER A 478 -7.51 3.17 -18.98
CA SER A 478 -7.03 1.78 -18.97
C SER A 478 -7.70 0.93 -17.90
N VAL A 479 -7.82 -0.35 -18.17
CA VAL A 479 -8.32 -1.37 -17.23
C VAL A 479 -7.17 -2.29 -16.83
N TRP A 480 -7.33 -2.99 -15.69
CA TRP A 480 -6.27 -3.85 -15.14
C TRP A 480 -6.79 -5.16 -14.51
N TYR A 481 -8.11 -5.43 -14.55
CA TYR A 481 -8.62 -6.68 -13.99
C TYR A 481 -8.12 -7.89 -14.79
N THR A 482 -7.69 -8.91 -14.06
CA THR A 482 -6.97 -10.06 -14.60
C THR A 482 -6.98 -11.24 -13.63
N ASP A 483 -6.35 -12.35 -14.00
CA ASP A 483 -6.03 -13.43 -13.06
C ASP A 483 -4.52 -13.63 -12.91
N LEU A 484 -4.13 -14.13 -11.76
CA LEU A 484 -2.74 -14.47 -11.42
C LEU A 484 -2.70 -15.86 -10.82
N ASN A 485 -1.86 -16.75 -11.37
CA ASN A 485 -1.60 -18.08 -10.81
C ASN A 485 -0.23 -18.10 -10.14
N TYR A 486 -0.20 -18.31 -8.82
CA TYR A 486 1.02 -18.41 -8.04
C TYR A 486 0.84 -19.39 -6.87
N GLY A 487 1.80 -20.25 -6.62
CA GLY A 487 1.72 -21.31 -5.59
C GLY A 487 0.55 -22.27 -5.80
N LYS A 488 0.14 -22.54 -7.04
CA LYS A 488 -1.06 -23.30 -7.41
C LYS A 488 -2.39 -22.70 -6.91
N ILE A 489 -2.38 -21.45 -6.51
CA ILE A 489 -3.60 -20.67 -6.20
C ILE A 489 -3.87 -19.74 -7.38
N SER A 490 -5.13 -19.69 -7.83
CA SER A 490 -5.55 -18.73 -8.84
C SER A 490 -6.29 -17.56 -8.18
N PHE A 491 -5.75 -16.37 -8.37
CA PHE A 491 -6.30 -15.13 -7.86
C PHE A 491 -7.00 -14.38 -8.99
N ALA A 492 -8.31 -14.19 -8.92
CA ALA A 492 -9.01 -13.22 -9.76
C ALA A 492 -8.86 -11.83 -9.10
N ILE A 493 -8.28 -10.89 -9.82
CA ILE A 493 -8.08 -9.51 -9.40
C ILE A 493 -9.13 -8.67 -10.11
N VAL A 494 -10.09 -8.12 -9.36
CA VAL A 494 -11.19 -7.32 -9.92
C VAL A 494 -11.14 -5.89 -9.39
N THR A 495 -11.88 -5.01 -10.05
CA THR A 495 -12.16 -3.66 -9.54
C THR A 495 -13.66 -3.52 -9.28
N ASP A 496 -14.04 -3.36 -8.05
CA ASP A 496 -15.42 -3.14 -7.64
C ASP A 496 -15.80 -1.64 -7.61
N ARG A 497 -14.94 -0.78 -8.18
CA ARG A 497 -15.12 0.67 -8.26
C ARG A 497 -15.43 1.17 -9.67
N ILE A 498 -14.63 0.76 -10.67
CA ILE A 498 -14.66 1.34 -12.03
C ILE A 498 -16.00 1.15 -12.75
N PHE A 499 -16.69 0.03 -12.53
CA PHE A 499 -17.95 -0.29 -13.19
C PHE A 499 -19.17 -0.13 -12.29
N LYS A 500 -18.97 0.21 -11.02
CA LYS A 500 -20.04 0.33 -10.03
C LYS A 500 -20.99 1.47 -10.39
N THR A 501 -22.28 1.21 -10.28
CA THR A 501 -23.31 2.23 -10.47
C THR A 501 -23.28 3.28 -9.37
N SER A 502 -23.41 4.57 -9.75
CA SER A 502 -23.50 5.67 -8.79
C SER A 502 -24.81 5.61 -7.96
N PRO A 503 -24.72 5.82 -6.63
CA PRO A 503 -25.88 6.02 -5.78
C PRO A 503 -26.86 7.10 -6.24
N ASP A 504 -26.42 8.08 -7.02
CA ASP A 504 -27.27 9.13 -7.59
C ASP A 504 -28.49 8.59 -8.36
N LYS A 505 -28.39 7.38 -8.93
CA LYS A 505 -29.49 6.75 -9.66
C LYS A 505 -30.69 6.41 -8.78
N VAL A 506 -30.48 6.23 -7.46
CA VAL A 506 -31.51 5.75 -6.53
C VAL A 506 -31.68 6.66 -5.31
N ALA A 507 -30.66 7.46 -4.96
CA ALA A 507 -30.68 8.28 -3.76
C ALA A 507 -31.62 9.47 -3.90
N SER A 508 -32.80 9.38 -3.26
CA SER A 508 -33.81 10.44 -3.21
C SER A 508 -33.67 11.39 -2.01
N TRP A 509 -32.71 11.13 -1.10
CA TRP A 509 -32.47 11.95 0.10
C TRP A 509 -31.50 13.12 -0.15
N GLU A 510 -31.54 14.11 0.73
CA GLU A 510 -30.62 15.25 0.71
C GLU A 510 -29.26 14.91 1.33
N GLY A 511 -28.21 15.64 0.94
CA GLY A 511 -26.85 15.51 1.44
C GLY A 511 -26.04 14.45 0.67
N ARG A 512 -25.16 13.74 1.36
CA ARG A 512 -24.35 12.64 0.78
C ARG A 512 -25.26 11.52 0.26
N LYS A 513 -25.09 11.19 -1.02
CA LYS A 513 -25.92 10.20 -1.70
C LYS A 513 -25.58 8.76 -1.36
N ASP A 514 -24.34 8.53 -0.93
CA ASP A 514 -23.84 7.24 -0.48
C ASP A 514 -24.26 6.88 0.95
N TRP A 515 -24.69 7.83 1.79
CA TRP A 515 -24.97 7.60 3.20
C TRP A 515 -26.46 7.47 3.53
N LEU A 516 -26.85 6.31 4.09
CA LEU A 516 -28.16 6.08 4.66
C LEU A 516 -28.20 6.53 6.12
N LYS A 517 -28.66 7.75 6.38
CA LYS A 517 -28.81 8.30 7.76
C LYS A 517 -30.11 7.91 8.44
N THR A 518 -31.05 7.36 7.69
CA THR A 518 -32.34 6.85 8.17
C THR A 518 -32.61 5.48 7.57
N PRO A 519 -33.29 4.56 8.31
CA PRO A 519 -33.59 3.25 7.77
C PRO A 519 -34.50 3.36 6.54
N LEU A 520 -34.23 2.52 5.54
CA LEU A 520 -35.14 2.34 4.43
C LEU A 520 -36.40 1.61 4.91
N LYS A 521 -37.56 2.07 4.51
CA LYS A 521 -38.82 1.32 4.76
C LYS A 521 -38.81 -0.03 4.05
N ASP A 522 -38.24 -0.04 2.86
CA ASP A 522 -38.08 -1.21 2.03
C ASP A 522 -36.72 -1.11 1.28
N PRO A 523 -35.77 -2.02 1.53
CA PRO A 523 -34.49 -2.06 0.81
C PRO A 523 -34.63 -2.15 -0.71
N SER A 524 -35.73 -2.73 -1.23
CA SER A 524 -35.97 -2.82 -2.67
C SER A 524 -36.18 -1.45 -3.33
N SER A 525 -36.47 -0.42 -2.56
CA SER A 525 -36.62 0.96 -3.09
C SER A 525 -35.36 1.56 -3.69
N ILE A 526 -34.21 1.00 -3.37
CA ILE A 526 -32.91 1.39 -3.95
C ILE A 526 -32.33 0.32 -4.92
N GLU A 527 -33.17 -0.66 -5.32
CA GLU A 527 -32.84 -1.70 -6.30
C GLU A 527 -33.68 -1.49 -7.57
N VAL A 528 -33.11 -0.87 -8.58
CA VAL A 528 -33.75 -0.67 -9.88
C VAL A 528 -33.06 -1.53 -10.95
N PRO A 529 -33.72 -1.90 -12.05
CA PRO A 529 -33.09 -2.68 -13.11
C PRO A 529 -31.83 -2.00 -13.69
N GLY A 530 -30.79 -2.78 -13.95
CA GLY A 530 -29.57 -2.33 -14.59
C GLY A 530 -28.53 -1.74 -13.63
N LEU A 531 -28.66 -1.97 -12.31
CA LEU A 531 -27.59 -1.63 -11.36
C LEU A 531 -26.45 -2.68 -11.41
N GLU A 532 -25.23 -2.20 -11.32
CA GLU A 532 -24.02 -3.00 -11.42
C GLU A 532 -23.08 -2.77 -10.21
N LEU A 533 -22.50 -3.85 -9.71
CA LEU A 533 -21.36 -3.81 -8.77
C LEU A 533 -20.05 -4.00 -9.57
N LEU A 534 -19.85 -5.18 -10.14
CA LEU A 534 -18.64 -5.49 -10.92
C LEU A 534 -18.76 -5.15 -12.40
N GLY A 535 -19.98 -5.00 -12.92
CA GLY A 535 -20.26 -4.83 -14.34
C GLY A 535 -20.12 -6.11 -15.15
N LYS A 536 -20.85 -6.17 -16.29
CA LYS A 536 -20.93 -7.37 -17.14
C LYS A 536 -19.57 -7.91 -17.56
N ARG A 537 -18.60 -7.04 -17.90
CA ARG A 537 -17.27 -7.46 -18.37
C ARG A 537 -16.53 -8.29 -17.33
N GLN A 538 -16.58 -7.90 -16.05
CA GLN A 538 -15.94 -8.65 -14.98
C GLN A 538 -16.78 -9.86 -14.53
N GLU A 539 -18.11 -9.78 -14.60
CA GLU A 539 -18.94 -10.97 -14.37
C GLU A 539 -18.68 -12.06 -15.42
N ASP A 540 -18.51 -11.70 -16.71
CA ASP A 540 -18.15 -12.64 -17.78
C ASP A 540 -16.74 -13.22 -17.57
N PHE A 541 -15.75 -12.38 -17.20
CA PHE A 541 -14.42 -12.82 -16.79
C PHE A 541 -14.49 -13.87 -15.66
N LEU A 542 -15.26 -13.59 -14.62
CA LEU A 542 -15.38 -14.51 -13.49
C LEU A 542 -16.05 -15.83 -13.89
N ARG A 543 -17.06 -15.84 -14.80
CA ARG A 543 -17.70 -17.07 -15.31
C ARG A 543 -16.73 -17.98 -16.05
N GLU A 544 -15.79 -17.39 -16.82
CA GLU A 544 -14.74 -18.15 -17.50
C GLU A 544 -13.68 -18.60 -16.49
N TRP A 545 -13.23 -17.72 -15.63
CA TRP A 545 -12.17 -17.97 -14.65
C TRP A 545 -12.51 -19.08 -13.66
N ILE A 546 -13.75 -19.19 -13.15
CA ILE A 546 -14.13 -20.26 -12.19
C ILE A 546 -14.00 -21.67 -12.80
N ARG A 547 -13.97 -21.78 -14.13
CA ARG A 547 -13.83 -23.03 -14.88
C ARG A 547 -12.37 -23.36 -15.25
N ASP A 548 -11.48 -22.39 -15.22
CA ASP A 548 -10.05 -22.62 -15.50
C ASP A 548 -9.31 -23.12 -14.26
N TRP A 549 -9.10 -24.43 -14.21
CA TRP A 549 -8.36 -25.10 -13.15
C TRP A 549 -6.97 -25.60 -13.57
N LYS A 550 -6.46 -25.18 -14.75
CA LYS A 550 -5.18 -25.63 -15.25
C LYS A 550 -4.02 -25.16 -14.36
N GLY A 551 -3.33 -26.12 -13.70
CA GLY A 551 -2.24 -25.86 -12.77
C GLY A 551 -2.68 -25.23 -11.44
N VAL A 552 -3.96 -25.33 -11.09
CA VAL A 552 -4.58 -24.64 -9.95
C VAL A 552 -5.25 -25.63 -9.02
N GLU A 553 -5.15 -25.41 -7.72
CA GLU A 553 -5.79 -26.24 -6.68
C GLU A 553 -6.85 -25.48 -5.88
N MET A 554 -6.73 -24.15 -5.76
CA MET A 554 -7.67 -23.31 -5.02
C MET A 554 -7.91 -21.99 -5.76
N LYS A 555 -9.05 -21.33 -5.49
CA LYS A 555 -9.42 -20.04 -6.11
C LYS A 555 -9.73 -18.97 -5.08
N VAL A 556 -9.26 -17.76 -5.34
CA VAL A 556 -9.39 -16.59 -4.48
C VAL A 556 -9.79 -15.37 -5.31
N LEU A 557 -10.76 -14.62 -4.84
CA LEU A 557 -11.09 -13.30 -5.37
C LEU A 557 -10.37 -12.23 -4.55
N LEU A 558 -9.78 -11.26 -5.22
CA LEU A 558 -9.16 -10.06 -4.63
C LEU A 558 -9.92 -8.82 -5.14
N SER A 559 -10.46 -8.02 -4.22
CA SER A 559 -11.13 -6.75 -4.54
C SER A 559 -10.78 -5.66 -3.52
N GLN A 560 -11.07 -4.41 -3.84
CA GLN A 560 -10.86 -3.30 -2.92
C GLN A 560 -11.78 -3.45 -1.70
N THR A 561 -13.10 -3.64 -1.90
CA THR A 561 -14.09 -3.71 -0.83
C THR A 561 -14.72 -5.10 -0.68
N LEU A 562 -15.29 -5.36 0.49
CA LEU A 562 -16.13 -6.53 0.71
C LEU A 562 -17.53 -6.31 0.11
N PHE A 563 -18.28 -7.41 -0.10
CA PHE A 563 -19.59 -7.35 -0.73
C PHE A 563 -20.73 -7.38 0.29
N THR A 564 -20.58 -6.64 1.39
CA THR A 564 -21.60 -6.50 2.43
C THR A 564 -21.29 -5.37 3.38
N ASN A 565 -22.29 -4.88 4.13
CA ASN A 565 -22.11 -3.87 5.16
C ASN A 565 -21.75 -4.50 6.52
N VAL A 566 -20.52 -4.22 7.02
CA VAL A 566 -20.08 -4.53 8.39
C VAL A 566 -19.62 -3.27 9.13
N ALA A 567 -20.28 -2.14 8.87
CA ALA A 567 -20.06 -0.90 9.61
C ALA A 567 -21.40 -0.29 10.05
N THR A 568 -21.54 0.01 11.34
CA THR A 568 -22.72 0.67 11.93
C THR A 568 -22.42 2.11 12.36
N HIS A 569 -21.15 2.47 12.54
CA HIS A 569 -20.71 3.82 12.93
C HIS A 569 -19.51 4.24 12.11
N HIS A 570 -19.46 5.50 11.73
CA HIS A 570 -18.48 6.08 10.83
C HIS A 570 -17.86 7.37 11.39
N GLY A 571 -16.52 7.46 11.38
CA GLY A 571 -15.75 8.64 11.71
C GLY A 571 -15.67 8.95 13.21
N GLN A 572 -16.74 8.83 13.95
CA GLN A 572 -16.80 9.04 15.39
C GLN A 572 -17.52 7.89 16.07
N PHE A 573 -17.11 7.59 17.32
CA PHE A 573 -17.61 6.44 18.08
C PHE A 573 -19.16 6.39 18.18
N ASP A 574 -19.81 7.53 18.34
CA ASP A 574 -21.27 7.63 18.49
C ASP A 574 -22.00 8.08 17.20
N ALA A 575 -21.28 8.18 16.06
CA ALA A 575 -21.89 8.60 14.80
C ALA A 575 -22.48 7.38 14.03
N TYR A 576 -23.73 7.04 14.37
CA TYR A 576 -24.43 5.93 13.73
C TYR A 576 -24.77 6.23 12.26
N LEU A 577 -24.58 5.24 11.40
CA LEU A 577 -24.94 5.23 9.99
C LEU A 577 -25.57 3.89 9.62
N TYR A 578 -26.74 3.91 8.95
CA TYR A 578 -27.47 2.68 8.59
C TYR A 578 -26.77 1.88 7.48
N GLY A 579 -26.12 2.56 6.53
CA GLY A 579 -25.39 1.92 5.46
C GLY A 579 -24.63 2.92 4.61
N ASP A 580 -23.60 2.45 3.95
CA ASP A 580 -22.75 3.17 3.02
C ASP A 580 -22.82 2.50 1.64
N LEU A 581 -23.46 3.16 0.66
CA LEU A 581 -23.64 2.60 -0.67
C LEU A 581 -22.33 2.53 -1.45
N ASP A 582 -21.29 3.22 -0.99
CA ASP A 582 -19.97 3.19 -1.63
C ASP A 582 -19.27 1.86 -1.38
N SER A 583 -19.08 1.46 -0.13
CA SER A 583 -18.18 0.37 0.26
C SER A 583 -18.86 -0.90 0.80
N ASP A 584 -20.19 -0.97 0.81
CA ASP A 584 -20.93 -1.97 1.61
C ASP A 584 -21.78 -2.96 0.80
N GLY A 585 -21.36 -3.36 -0.38
CA GLY A 585 -22.06 -4.39 -1.16
C GLY A 585 -23.41 -3.97 -1.73
N TRP A 586 -23.60 -2.70 -2.01
CA TRP A 586 -24.68 -2.16 -2.83
C TRP A 586 -24.16 -1.98 -4.28
N PRO A 587 -24.98 -2.21 -5.31
CA PRO A 587 -26.36 -2.72 -5.31
C PRO A 587 -26.43 -4.23 -5.00
N LYS A 588 -27.49 -4.63 -4.26
CA LYS A 588 -27.72 -6.02 -3.86
C LYS A 588 -27.80 -6.96 -5.06
N SER A 589 -28.51 -6.56 -6.12
CA SER A 589 -28.63 -7.35 -7.34
C SER A 589 -27.30 -7.61 -8.03
N GLY A 590 -26.42 -6.62 -8.11
CA GLY A 590 -25.05 -6.78 -8.64
C GLY A 590 -24.16 -7.63 -7.71
N ARG A 591 -24.28 -7.42 -6.42
CA ARG A 591 -23.60 -8.22 -5.39
C ARG A 591 -24.01 -9.69 -5.46
N ASP A 592 -25.30 -9.99 -5.54
CA ASP A 592 -25.81 -11.36 -5.57
C ASP A 592 -25.35 -12.08 -6.85
N ARG A 593 -25.31 -11.42 -8.03
CA ARG A 593 -24.75 -12.02 -9.25
C ARG A 593 -23.27 -12.37 -9.08
N ALA A 594 -22.45 -11.48 -8.49
CA ALA A 594 -21.04 -11.76 -8.25
C ALA A 594 -20.84 -12.95 -7.30
N ILE A 595 -21.54 -12.98 -6.17
CA ILE A 595 -21.46 -14.06 -5.18
C ILE A 595 -21.99 -15.39 -5.76
N GLU A 596 -23.07 -15.36 -6.58
CA GLU A 596 -23.58 -16.55 -7.27
C GLU A 596 -22.51 -17.19 -8.17
N ILE A 597 -21.75 -16.37 -8.92
CA ILE A 597 -20.63 -16.89 -9.72
C ILE A 597 -19.55 -17.48 -8.82
N MET A 598 -19.15 -16.74 -7.78
CA MET A 598 -18.07 -17.13 -6.87
C MET A 598 -18.35 -18.46 -6.16
N ARG A 599 -19.57 -18.67 -5.61
CA ARG A 599 -19.89 -19.90 -4.87
C ARG A 599 -19.81 -21.14 -5.75
N LYS A 600 -20.15 -21.04 -7.04
CA LYS A 600 -20.02 -22.14 -8.02
C LYS A 600 -18.57 -22.58 -8.26
N GLY A 601 -17.59 -21.71 -8.04
CA GLY A 601 -16.14 -21.98 -8.10
C GLY A 601 -15.48 -22.23 -6.75
N PHE A 602 -16.23 -22.31 -5.65
CA PHE A 602 -15.70 -22.45 -4.27
C PHE A 602 -14.69 -21.36 -3.92
N VAL A 603 -14.98 -20.12 -4.35
CA VAL A 603 -14.06 -19.00 -4.27
C VAL A 603 -14.04 -18.40 -2.87
N PHE A 604 -12.83 -18.27 -2.29
CA PHE A 604 -12.57 -17.48 -1.09
C PHE A 604 -12.32 -16.01 -1.46
N HIS A 605 -12.76 -15.06 -0.65
CA HIS A 605 -12.63 -13.62 -0.93
C HIS A 605 -11.70 -12.94 0.06
N ILE A 606 -10.78 -12.09 -0.43
CA ILE A 606 -9.95 -11.18 0.39
C ILE A 606 -10.21 -9.75 -0.06
N ALA A 607 -10.51 -8.87 0.88
CA ALA A 607 -10.86 -7.47 0.64
C ALA A 607 -10.25 -6.52 1.69
N GLY A 608 -10.38 -5.22 1.47
CA GLY A 608 -9.91 -4.16 2.35
C GLY A 608 -10.93 -3.03 2.53
N ASP A 609 -10.49 -1.77 2.48
CA ASP A 609 -11.24 -0.49 2.57
C ASP A 609 -12.06 -0.26 3.85
N GLN A 610 -12.64 -1.28 4.43
CA GLN A 610 -13.57 -1.19 5.56
C GLN A 610 -12.99 -0.58 6.84
N HIS A 611 -11.65 -0.54 7.00
CA HIS A 611 -10.96 -0.08 8.21
C HIS A 611 -11.33 -0.84 9.50
N VAL A 612 -12.07 -1.93 9.38
CA VAL A 612 -12.44 -2.84 10.49
C VAL A 612 -12.19 -4.27 10.01
N PRO A 613 -11.14 -4.95 10.53
CA PRO A 613 -10.89 -6.33 10.13
C PRO A 613 -12.07 -7.21 10.49
N SER A 614 -12.47 -8.07 9.55
CA SER A 614 -13.63 -8.94 9.75
C SER A 614 -13.52 -10.26 9.00
N ILE A 615 -14.22 -11.28 9.49
CA ILE A 615 -14.46 -12.54 8.80
C ILE A 615 -15.96 -12.69 8.65
N VAL A 616 -16.43 -12.79 7.41
CA VAL A 616 -17.87 -12.85 7.07
C VAL A 616 -18.12 -14.00 6.12
N GLN A 617 -19.20 -14.75 6.34
CA GLN A 617 -19.75 -15.67 5.34
C GLN A 617 -20.98 -15.03 4.70
N TYR A 618 -20.97 -14.97 3.36
CA TYR A 618 -22.06 -14.39 2.58
C TYR A 618 -23.30 -15.29 2.53
N GLY A 619 -24.46 -14.66 2.36
CA GLY A 619 -25.70 -15.32 2.02
C GLY A 619 -26.43 -14.60 0.89
N ILE A 620 -27.12 -15.32 0.03
CA ILE A 620 -27.98 -14.81 -1.05
C ILE A 620 -29.43 -15.10 -0.70
N ASP A 621 -29.84 -16.37 -0.72
CA ASP A 621 -31.19 -16.83 -0.42
C ASP A 621 -31.34 -17.11 1.09
N ASN A 622 -30.32 -17.65 1.71
CA ASN A 622 -30.22 -17.93 3.12
C ASN A 622 -28.92 -17.45 3.71
N TYR A 623 -28.88 -17.29 5.03
CA TYR A 623 -27.63 -17.05 5.73
C TYR A 623 -26.64 -18.19 5.45
N ARG A 624 -25.37 -17.85 5.21
CA ARG A 624 -24.26 -18.80 5.09
C ARG A 624 -24.33 -19.74 3.86
N ASP A 625 -25.15 -19.41 2.85
CA ASP A 625 -25.28 -20.24 1.64
C ASP A 625 -24.24 -19.95 0.54
N ALA A 626 -23.26 -19.09 0.84
CA ALA A 626 -22.20 -18.72 -0.09
C ALA A 626 -20.80 -18.75 0.57
N GLY A 627 -19.81 -18.11 -0.07
CA GLY A 627 -18.42 -18.14 0.33
C GLY A 627 -18.05 -17.25 1.51
N TRP A 628 -16.85 -17.45 2.02
CA TRP A 628 -16.23 -16.67 3.08
C TRP A 628 -15.43 -15.49 2.52
N CYS A 629 -15.43 -14.40 3.26
CA CYS A 629 -14.62 -13.20 3.01
C CYS A 629 -13.80 -12.86 4.23
N TYR A 630 -12.53 -12.55 3.99
CA TYR A 630 -11.63 -11.95 4.96
C TYR A 630 -11.35 -10.49 4.58
N VAL A 631 -11.65 -9.57 5.48
CA VAL A 631 -11.30 -8.15 5.37
C VAL A 631 -10.06 -7.90 6.20
N THR A 632 -8.97 -7.48 5.56
CA THR A 632 -7.70 -7.20 6.23
C THR A 632 -7.78 -5.91 7.06
N PRO A 633 -7.05 -5.77 8.19
CA PRO A 633 -6.91 -4.50 8.87
C PRO A 633 -6.29 -3.44 7.96
N ALA A 634 -6.69 -2.18 8.12
CA ALA A 634 -5.95 -1.07 7.53
C ALA A 634 -4.56 -0.96 8.18
N ILE A 635 -3.51 -0.76 7.38
CA ILE A 635 -2.14 -0.53 7.89
C ILE A 635 -2.13 0.65 8.87
N SER A 636 -2.80 1.74 8.51
CA SER A 636 -3.00 2.90 9.39
C SER A 636 -4.34 3.54 9.10
N VAL A 637 -5.25 3.49 10.08
CA VAL A 637 -6.61 4.01 9.93
C VAL A 637 -6.63 5.53 9.98
N GLY A 638 -7.04 6.17 8.89
CA GLY A 638 -7.39 7.60 8.86
C GLY A 638 -8.80 7.86 9.39
N TYR A 639 -9.78 7.23 8.75
CA TYR A 639 -11.20 7.35 9.04
C TYR A 639 -11.72 6.07 9.70
N SER A 640 -12.11 6.14 10.98
CA SER A 640 -12.52 4.96 11.76
C SER A 640 -13.96 4.55 11.48
N ARG A 641 -14.18 3.22 11.45
CA ARG A 641 -15.52 2.60 11.40
C ARG A 641 -15.65 1.61 12.55
N TRP A 642 -16.89 1.30 12.96
CA TRP A 642 -17.23 0.29 13.96
C TRP A 642 -18.44 -0.51 13.53
N PHE A 643 -18.46 -1.79 13.86
CA PHE A 643 -19.62 -2.65 13.71
C PHE A 643 -20.11 -3.08 15.09
N ARG A 644 -21.18 -2.44 15.57
CA ARG A 644 -21.73 -2.63 16.93
C ARG A 644 -23.25 -2.87 16.94
N PRO A 645 -23.76 -3.89 16.22
CA PRO A 645 -25.21 -4.15 16.16
C PRO A 645 -25.83 -4.47 17.52
N ASP A 646 -25.07 -5.10 18.44
CA ASP A 646 -25.57 -5.45 19.78
C ASP A 646 -25.94 -4.22 20.59
N GLU A 647 -25.15 -3.15 20.52
CA GLU A 647 -25.42 -1.89 21.24
C GLU A 647 -26.63 -1.15 20.68
N LEU A 648 -26.95 -1.36 19.41
CA LEU A 648 -28.07 -0.76 18.71
C LEU A 648 -29.36 -1.59 18.83
N GLY A 649 -29.29 -2.79 19.47
CA GLY A 649 -30.41 -3.72 19.52
C GLY A 649 -30.81 -4.27 18.15
N ILE A 650 -29.90 -4.25 17.17
CA ILE A 650 -30.14 -4.86 15.86
C ILE A 650 -30.10 -6.38 16.02
N PRO A 651 -31.11 -7.11 15.50
CA PRO A 651 -31.17 -8.55 15.69
C PRO A 651 -29.96 -9.28 15.12
N VAL A 652 -29.25 -10.00 15.98
CA VAL A 652 -28.17 -10.92 15.61
C VAL A 652 -28.52 -12.28 16.21
N LYS A 653 -28.46 -13.34 15.36
CA LYS A 653 -28.81 -14.73 15.75
C LYS A 653 -27.61 -15.65 15.48
N ASN A 654 -27.71 -16.85 15.98
CA ASN A 654 -26.79 -17.96 15.68
C ASN A 654 -25.31 -17.56 15.81
N ARG A 655 -24.93 -16.99 16.97
CA ARG A 655 -23.55 -16.58 17.24
C ARG A 655 -22.56 -17.73 17.10
N PRO A 656 -21.32 -17.46 16.66
CA PRO A 656 -20.24 -18.46 16.71
C PRO A 656 -20.03 -18.99 18.14
N ALA A 657 -19.46 -20.19 18.25
CA ALA A 657 -19.24 -20.85 19.54
C ALA A 657 -18.35 -20.06 20.53
N HIS A 658 -17.48 -19.18 20.02
CA HIS A 658 -16.63 -18.32 20.87
C HIS A 658 -17.41 -17.22 21.61
N GLY A 659 -18.64 -16.90 21.19
CA GLY A 659 -19.55 -15.98 21.90
C GLY A 659 -19.15 -14.51 21.90
N LEU A 660 -18.21 -14.08 21.06
CA LEU A 660 -17.77 -12.67 20.99
C LEU A 660 -18.94 -11.74 20.62
N PRO A 661 -18.97 -10.50 21.15
CA PRO A 661 -20.02 -9.53 20.82
C PRO A 661 -19.97 -9.14 19.33
N ASN A 662 -21.09 -8.63 18.84
CA ASN A 662 -21.24 -8.15 17.45
C ASN A 662 -20.96 -9.23 16.40
N THR A 663 -21.18 -10.49 16.70
CA THR A 663 -20.99 -11.65 15.80
C THR A 663 -22.28 -12.44 15.64
N GLY A 664 -22.43 -13.18 14.51
CA GLY A 664 -23.59 -14.00 14.19
C GLY A 664 -24.29 -13.60 12.90
N GLU A 665 -25.50 -14.14 12.67
CA GLU A 665 -26.32 -13.83 11.50
C GLU A 665 -26.93 -12.45 11.61
N TYR A 666 -26.70 -11.64 10.60
CA TYR A 666 -27.05 -10.23 10.53
C TYR A 666 -27.59 -9.88 9.15
N LYS A 667 -28.71 -9.13 9.09
CA LYS A 667 -29.27 -8.57 7.87
C LYS A 667 -28.95 -7.08 7.80
N ASP A 668 -28.18 -6.66 6.79
CA ASP A 668 -27.80 -5.26 6.62
C ASP A 668 -28.94 -4.36 6.06
N ALA A 669 -28.68 -3.07 5.95
CA ALA A 669 -29.66 -2.09 5.48
C ALA A 669 -30.08 -2.29 4.01
N PHE A 670 -29.27 -2.97 3.22
CA PHE A 670 -29.56 -3.31 1.82
C PHE A 670 -30.32 -4.63 1.66
N GLY A 671 -30.53 -5.34 2.77
CA GLY A 671 -31.19 -6.65 2.79
C GLY A 671 -30.25 -7.83 2.53
N ASN A 672 -28.93 -7.63 2.53
CA ASN A 672 -27.95 -8.69 2.40
C ASN A 672 -27.95 -9.56 3.66
N LEU A 673 -27.82 -10.86 3.47
CA LEU A 673 -27.74 -11.84 4.55
C LEU A 673 -26.28 -12.16 4.84
N ASN A 674 -25.83 -11.93 6.06
CA ASN A 674 -24.42 -12.05 6.44
C ASN A 674 -24.26 -12.83 7.73
N TYR A 675 -23.21 -13.63 7.82
CA TYR A 675 -22.76 -14.24 9.06
C TYR A 675 -21.39 -13.68 9.43
N VAL A 676 -21.36 -12.83 10.44
CA VAL A 676 -20.11 -12.23 10.95
C VAL A 676 -19.51 -13.19 11.97
N TYR A 677 -18.39 -13.82 11.62
CA TYR A 677 -17.68 -14.74 12.51
C TYR A 677 -16.79 -13.97 13.50
N ALA A 678 -16.02 -12.99 13.03
CA ALA A 678 -15.14 -12.19 13.85
C ALA A 678 -15.11 -10.74 13.36
N ILE A 679 -14.87 -9.81 14.28
CA ILE A 679 -14.80 -8.37 14.01
C ILE A 679 -13.79 -7.71 14.96
N GLY A 680 -12.83 -6.95 14.41
CA GLY A 680 -11.80 -6.23 15.15
C GLY A 680 -12.16 -4.75 15.36
N ASN A 681 -13.22 -4.46 16.09
CA ASN A 681 -13.62 -3.08 16.38
C ASN A 681 -12.53 -2.29 17.11
N PRO A 682 -12.26 -1.03 16.75
CA PRO A 682 -11.56 -0.11 17.64
C PRO A 682 -12.40 0.16 18.90
N GLY A 683 -11.72 0.45 20.01
CA GLY A 683 -12.38 0.95 21.21
C GLY A 683 -12.88 2.39 21.05
N ASN A 684 -13.44 2.96 22.12
CA ASN A 684 -13.65 4.41 22.21
C ASN A 684 -12.32 5.07 22.61
N TYR A 685 -11.49 5.35 21.62
CA TYR A 685 -10.13 5.89 21.81
C TYR A 685 -10.13 7.42 21.91
N LYS A 686 -9.07 7.93 22.54
CA LYS A 686 -8.76 9.36 22.55
C LYS A 686 -7.59 9.65 21.61
N VAL A 687 -7.59 10.82 21.00
CA VAL A 687 -6.43 11.27 20.24
C VAL A 687 -5.26 11.50 21.19
N VAL A 688 -4.16 10.80 20.96
CA VAL A 688 -2.91 10.89 21.71
C VAL A 688 -1.77 11.40 20.83
N SER A 689 -0.71 11.92 21.45
CA SER A 689 0.44 12.46 20.71
C SER A 689 1.32 11.38 20.07
N ASN A 690 1.33 10.18 20.62
CA ASN A 690 2.05 9.04 20.04
C ASN A 690 1.23 8.46 18.87
N ARG A 691 1.74 8.60 17.65
CA ARG A 691 1.08 8.21 16.41
C ARG A 691 0.87 6.68 16.31
N TYR A 692 1.82 5.91 16.78
CA TYR A 692 1.76 4.44 16.75
C TYR A 692 0.75 3.89 17.76
N GLN A 693 0.68 4.49 18.95
CA GLN A 693 -0.38 4.15 19.91
C GLN A 693 -1.76 4.51 19.37
N LEU A 694 -1.89 5.65 18.69
CA LEU A 694 -3.15 6.04 18.05
C LEU A 694 -3.54 5.07 16.92
N ALA A 695 -2.59 4.61 16.09
CA ALA A 695 -2.85 3.59 15.08
C ALA A 695 -3.32 2.27 15.72
N GLN A 696 -2.65 1.82 16.77
CA GLN A 696 -3.04 0.65 17.57
C GLN A 696 -4.47 0.77 18.13
N ASP A 697 -4.82 1.92 18.70
CA ASP A 697 -6.14 2.17 19.31
C ASP A 697 -7.27 2.24 18.28
N LYS A 698 -6.93 2.64 17.05
CA LYS A 698 -7.84 2.65 15.90
C LYS A 698 -8.02 1.29 15.22
N SER A 699 -7.47 0.22 15.76
CA SER A 699 -7.53 -1.14 15.19
C SER A 699 -6.76 -1.30 13.88
N SER A 700 -5.71 -0.49 13.68
CA SER A 700 -4.77 -0.65 12.57
C SER A 700 -3.94 -1.92 12.71
N GLY A 701 -3.38 -2.41 11.60
CA GLY A 701 -2.56 -3.61 11.59
C GLY A 701 -2.36 -4.20 10.20
N PHE A 702 -2.28 -5.52 10.11
CA PHE A 702 -2.10 -6.25 8.85
C PHE A 702 -2.66 -7.67 8.96
N GLY A 703 -2.89 -8.30 7.82
CA GLY A 703 -3.38 -9.66 7.74
C GLY A 703 -2.38 -10.64 7.16
N MET A 704 -2.53 -11.92 7.53
CA MET A 704 -1.89 -13.04 6.86
C MET A 704 -2.93 -14.06 6.47
N VAL A 705 -2.84 -14.60 5.24
CA VAL A 705 -3.68 -15.70 4.79
C VAL A 705 -2.78 -16.84 4.33
N ILE A 706 -3.00 -18.02 4.91
CA ILE A 706 -2.20 -19.22 4.66
C ILE A 706 -3.06 -20.25 3.93
N PHE A 707 -2.65 -20.63 2.72
CA PHE A 707 -3.32 -21.62 1.89
C PHE A 707 -2.58 -22.96 1.98
N ASP A 708 -3.13 -23.89 2.73
CA ASP A 708 -2.69 -25.29 2.75
C ASP A 708 -3.36 -26.05 1.60
N LYS A 709 -2.63 -26.22 0.52
CA LYS A 709 -3.13 -26.86 -0.70
C LYS A 709 -3.41 -28.35 -0.53
N GLU A 710 -2.62 -29.04 0.29
CA GLU A 710 -2.78 -30.47 0.55
C GLU A 710 -4.07 -30.77 1.30
N GLN A 711 -4.37 -29.95 2.34
CA GLN A 711 -5.57 -30.11 3.15
C GLN A 711 -6.76 -29.30 2.63
N ARG A 712 -6.56 -28.45 1.61
CA ARG A 712 -7.52 -27.44 1.11
C ARG A 712 -7.98 -26.47 2.20
N ASN A 713 -7.14 -26.21 3.20
CA ASN A 713 -7.47 -25.30 4.29
C ASN A 713 -6.97 -23.87 4.03
N ILE A 714 -7.72 -22.90 4.52
CA ILE A 714 -7.41 -21.47 4.43
C ILE A 714 -7.43 -20.92 5.86
N THR A 715 -6.27 -20.50 6.35
CA THR A 715 -6.14 -19.91 7.69
C THR A 715 -5.95 -18.40 7.58
N MET A 716 -6.82 -17.65 8.24
CA MET A 716 -6.79 -16.20 8.32
C MET A 716 -6.21 -15.76 9.67
N GLU A 717 -5.25 -14.86 9.66
CA GLU A 717 -4.64 -14.22 10.82
C GLU A 717 -4.78 -12.71 10.70
N SER A 718 -5.07 -12.02 11.80
CA SER A 718 -5.26 -10.56 11.83
C SER A 718 -4.47 -9.95 12.96
N TYR A 719 -3.35 -9.32 12.65
CA TYR A 719 -2.41 -8.75 13.59
C TYR A 719 -2.69 -7.26 13.82
N ARG A 720 -2.52 -6.82 15.08
CA ARG A 720 -2.63 -5.42 15.47
C ARG A 720 -1.35 -4.66 15.12
N PHE A 721 -1.42 -3.33 15.02
CA PHE A 721 -0.31 -2.47 14.55
C PHE A 721 0.98 -2.64 15.36
N LEU A 722 0.90 -2.70 16.69
CA LEU A 722 2.04 -2.89 17.61
C LEU A 722 2.24 -4.36 18.03
N ALA A 723 1.75 -5.32 17.23
CA ALA A 723 2.02 -6.74 17.49
C ALA A 723 3.52 -7.02 17.52
N ASP A 724 3.93 -7.99 18.34
CA ASP A 724 5.27 -8.57 18.35
C ASP A 724 5.17 -10.06 17.99
N VAL A 725 5.34 -10.37 16.71
CA VAL A 725 5.24 -11.75 16.20
C VAL A 725 6.47 -12.61 16.52
N SER A 726 7.55 -12.02 17.02
CA SER A 726 8.72 -12.75 17.55
C SER A 726 8.42 -13.41 18.90
N GLY A 727 7.45 -12.88 19.64
CA GLY A 727 6.94 -13.38 20.92
C GLY A 727 5.79 -14.36 20.73
N LYS A 728 5.55 -15.18 21.75
CA LYS A 728 4.39 -16.11 21.81
C LYS A 728 3.20 -15.53 22.59
N GLU A 729 3.16 -14.22 22.78
CA GLU A 729 2.17 -13.56 23.63
C GLU A 729 0.76 -13.63 22.98
N PRO A 730 -0.26 -14.09 23.72
CA PRO A 730 -1.64 -13.92 23.29
C PRO A 730 -2.00 -12.43 23.28
N GLY A 731 -2.71 -11.97 22.23
CA GLY A 731 -3.14 -10.56 22.10
C GLY A 731 -2.47 -9.78 20.97
N ASN A 732 -1.52 -10.40 20.25
CA ASN A 732 -0.99 -9.84 19.01
C ASN A 732 -2.02 -9.82 17.88
N GLN A 733 -2.98 -10.74 17.89
CA GLN A 733 -4.09 -10.80 16.96
C GLN A 733 -5.38 -10.21 17.55
N HIS A 734 -6.30 -9.84 16.67
CA HIS A 734 -7.64 -9.44 17.07
C HIS A 734 -8.43 -10.64 17.66
N PRO A 735 -9.40 -10.40 18.56
CA PRO A 735 -10.25 -11.47 19.11
C PRO A 735 -11.02 -12.22 18.01
N GLY A 736 -11.00 -13.56 18.04
CA GLY A 736 -11.62 -14.42 17.03
C GLY A 736 -10.67 -14.93 15.94
N TRP A 737 -9.45 -14.44 15.91
CA TRP A 737 -8.36 -14.96 15.08
C TRP A 737 -7.34 -15.76 15.88
N PRO A 738 -6.60 -16.72 15.26
CA PRO A 738 -6.74 -17.17 13.88
C PRO A 738 -8.01 -17.99 13.64
N PHE A 739 -8.48 -18.00 12.38
CA PHE A 739 -9.60 -18.83 11.97
C PHE A 739 -9.28 -19.60 10.69
N THR A 740 -9.65 -20.88 10.66
CA THR A 740 -9.41 -21.78 9.52
C THR A 740 -10.72 -22.31 8.97
N ILE A 741 -10.86 -22.24 7.65
CA ILE A 741 -11.95 -22.88 6.90
C ILE A 741 -11.36 -23.91 5.92
N ASN A 742 -12.20 -24.82 5.43
CA ASN A 742 -11.87 -25.63 4.25
C ASN A 742 -12.37 -24.93 2.97
N GLN A 743 -11.68 -25.13 1.83
CA GLN A 743 -12.10 -24.58 0.54
C GLN A 743 -13.58 -24.89 0.24
N PHE A 744 -14.03 -26.10 0.56
CA PHE A 744 -15.40 -26.55 0.28
C PHE A 744 -16.46 -25.84 1.11
N ASP A 745 -16.09 -25.15 2.20
CA ASP A 745 -16.99 -24.33 3.01
C ASP A 745 -17.43 -23.03 2.26
N ASN A 746 -16.79 -22.71 1.13
CA ASN A 746 -17.16 -21.54 0.30
C ASN A 746 -18.41 -21.78 -0.58
N TYR A 747 -19.04 -22.95 -0.49
CA TYR A 747 -20.33 -23.21 -1.10
C TYR A 747 -21.32 -23.77 -0.05
N GLY A 748 -21.83 -22.89 0.80
CA GLY A 748 -22.67 -23.23 1.94
C GLY A 748 -24.12 -23.57 1.59
N ARG A 749 -24.57 -23.43 0.33
CA ARG A 749 -25.96 -23.69 -0.09
C ARG A 749 -26.40 -25.11 0.25
N GLU A 750 -27.60 -25.25 0.86
CA GLU A 750 -28.15 -26.54 1.18
C GLU A 750 -28.57 -27.30 -0.09
N ALA A 751 -28.32 -28.61 -0.12
CA ALA A 751 -28.68 -29.47 -1.25
C ALA A 751 -30.21 -29.66 -1.36
N ALA A 752 -30.79 -29.45 -2.54
CA ALA A 752 -32.13 -29.90 -2.85
C ALA A 752 -32.16 -31.41 -3.18
N ALA A 753 -31.03 -31.90 -3.70
CA ALA A 753 -30.79 -33.31 -4.03
C ALA A 753 -29.29 -33.59 -4.12
N TRP A 754 -28.92 -34.82 -4.38
CA TRP A 754 -27.53 -35.27 -4.51
C TRP A 754 -27.34 -36.02 -5.83
N LEU A 755 -26.13 -35.98 -6.41
CA LEU A 755 -25.76 -36.90 -7.48
C LEU A 755 -25.11 -38.17 -6.88
N PRO A 756 -24.94 -39.27 -7.64
CA PRO A 756 -24.19 -40.43 -7.19
C PRO A 756 -22.79 -40.01 -6.71
N THR A 757 -22.27 -40.68 -5.71
CA THR A 757 -20.88 -40.51 -5.28
C THR A 757 -19.94 -40.83 -6.44
N LEU A 758 -19.19 -39.83 -6.87
CA LEU A 758 -18.18 -39.96 -7.95
C LEU A 758 -16.95 -40.64 -7.37
N LYS A 759 -16.52 -41.74 -7.95
CA LYS A 759 -15.25 -42.41 -7.64
C LYS A 759 -14.36 -42.44 -8.89
N PHE A 760 -13.16 -41.98 -8.76
CA PHE A 760 -12.24 -41.77 -9.87
C PHE A 760 -11.13 -42.84 -9.83
N ASN A 761 -11.04 -43.62 -10.90
CA ASN A 761 -9.92 -44.54 -11.14
C ASN A 761 -8.92 -43.83 -12.03
N GLY A 762 -7.80 -43.38 -11.44
CA GLY A 762 -6.76 -42.61 -12.11
C GLY A 762 -5.93 -41.81 -11.11
N GLU A 763 -5.42 -40.66 -11.56
CA GLU A 763 -4.70 -39.74 -10.68
C GLU A 763 -5.67 -39.08 -9.70
N ALA A 764 -5.18 -38.66 -8.54
CA ALA A 764 -5.96 -37.89 -7.59
C ALA A 764 -6.30 -36.48 -8.14
N ASP A 765 -7.25 -35.83 -7.49
CA ASP A 765 -7.61 -34.43 -7.68
C ASP A 765 -8.10 -34.06 -9.11
N PRO A 766 -8.99 -34.83 -9.75
CA PRO A 766 -9.60 -34.40 -11.00
C PRO A 766 -10.46 -33.13 -10.79
N VAL A 767 -10.61 -32.35 -11.84
CA VAL A 767 -11.60 -31.27 -11.89
C VAL A 767 -12.96 -31.85 -12.21
N VAL A 768 -14.00 -31.40 -11.50
CA VAL A 768 -15.39 -31.81 -11.70
C VAL A 768 -16.25 -30.59 -11.97
N GLU A 769 -16.98 -30.62 -13.08
CA GLU A 769 -18.04 -29.67 -13.41
C GLU A 769 -19.39 -30.38 -13.40
N ILE A 770 -20.36 -29.77 -12.75
CA ILE A 770 -21.77 -30.23 -12.75
C ILE A 770 -22.60 -29.20 -13.51
N ILE A 771 -23.30 -29.65 -14.55
CA ILE A 771 -24.07 -28.77 -15.43
C ILE A 771 -25.52 -29.26 -15.41
N ASN A 772 -26.45 -28.35 -15.16
CA ASN A 772 -27.90 -28.63 -15.24
C ASN A 772 -28.32 -28.66 -16.72
N GLN A 773 -28.81 -29.78 -17.21
CA GLN A 773 -29.21 -29.95 -18.62
C GLN A 773 -30.48 -29.17 -19.00
N THR A 774 -31.31 -28.80 -18.04
CA THR A 774 -32.54 -28.06 -18.31
C THR A 774 -32.28 -26.58 -18.55
N THR A 775 -31.36 -26.02 -17.80
CA THR A 775 -31.01 -24.58 -17.85
C THR A 775 -29.71 -24.29 -18.61
N ASP A 776 -28.92 -25.32 -18.89
CA ASP A 776 -27.52 -25.24 -19.40
C ASP A 776 -26.58 -24.44 -18.47
N GLU A 777 -26.94 -24.34 -17.20
CA GLU A 777 -26.15 -23.61 -16.21
C GLU A 777 -25.18 -24.52 -15.45
N LEU A 778 -23.99 -23.95 -15.14
CA LEU A 778 -23.03 -24.56 -14.24
C LEU A 778 -23.58 -24.54 -12.82
N GLU A 779 -23.68 -25.68 -12.15
CA GLU A 779 -23.97 -25.77 -10.71
C GLU A 779 -22.70 -25.62 -9.86
N CYS A 780 -21.59 -26.27 -10.27
CA CYS A 780 -20.29 -26.06 -9.69
C CYS A 780 -19.15 -26.46 -10.63
N SER A 781 -17.97 -25.90 -10.40
CA SER A 781 -16.70 -26.29 -11.01
C SER A 781 -15.63 -26.29 -9.91
N VAL A 782 -14.99 -27.43 -9.65
CA VAL A 782 -14.02 -27.57 -8.56
C VAL A 782 -12.98 -28.65 -8.86
N ARG A 783 -11.72 -28.38 -8.49
CA ARG A 783 -10.73 -29.45 -8.36
C ARG A 783 -10.93 -30.09 -6.98
N ILE A 784 -11.33 -31.36 -6.99
CA ILE A 784 -11.57 -32.09 -5.75
C ILE A 784 -10.26 -32.43 -5.03
N ASN A 785 -10.36 -32.91 -3.79
CA ASN A 785 -9.24 -33.42 -3.01
C ASN A 785 -9.37 -34.95 -2.90
N GLY A 786 -8.43 -35.70 -3.52
CA GLY A 786 -8.45 -37.17 -3.60
C GLY A 786 -9.26 -37.70 -4.77
N ASN A 787 -9.84 -38.90 -4.60
CA ASN A 787 -10.47 -39.67 -5.66
C ASN A 787 -11.99 -39.88 -5.45
N GLU A 788 -12.58 -39.17 -4.53
CA GLU A 788 -14.02 -39.27 -4.24
C GLU A 788 -14.66 -37.90 -4.08
N PHE A 789 -15.87 -37.72 -4.64
CA PHE A 789 -16.62 -36.47 -4.52
C PHE A 789 -18.14 -36.78 -4.46
N ASN A 790 -18.84 -36.09 -3.55
CA ASN A 790 -20.28 -36.22 -3.36
C ASN A 790 -20.97 -34.92 -3.80
N PRO A 791 -21.33 -34.77 -5.09
CA PRO A 791 -21.91 -33.52 -5.58
C PRO A 791 -23.30 -33.30 -5.00
N LYS A 792 -23.55 -32.11 -4.45
CA LYS A 792 -24.89 -31.60 -4.14
C LYS A 792 -25.42 -30.81 -5.31
N VAL A 793 -26.73 -30.89 -5.58
CA VAL A 793 -27.40 -30.10 -6.61
C VAL A 793 -28.63 -29.39 -6.01
N PHE A 794 -29.06 -28.33 -6.70
CA PHE A 794 -30.00 -27.37 -6.13
C PHE A 794 -31.38 -27.38 -6.84
N SER A 795 -31.57 -28.36 -7.73
CA SER A 795 -32.84 -28.68 -8.37
C SER A 795 -32.99 -30.21 -8.48
N LYS A 796 -34.15 -30.68 -8.96
CA LYS A 796 -34.41 -32.09 -9.28
C LYS A 796 -34.38 -32.38 -10.77
N ASP A 797 -33.66 -31.57 -11.52
CA ASP A 797 -33.46 -31.69 -12.97
C ASP A 797 -32.51 -32.85 -13.31
N ILE A 798 -32.19 -32.99 -14.57
CA ILE A 798 -31.16 -33.91 -15.07
C ILE A 798 -29.85 -33.17 -15.25
N PHE A 799 -28.72 -33.84 -14.96
CA PHE A 799 -27.40 -33.22 -14.94
C PHE A 799 -26.42 -33.92 -15.87
N THR A 800 -25.45 -33.13 -16.31
CA THR A 800 -24.19 -33.57 -16.96
C THR A 800 -23.05 -33.44 -15.96
N ILE A 801 -22.24 -34.47 -15.85
CA ILE A 801 -20.97 -34.47 -15.13
C ILE A 801 -19.85 -34.43 -16.17
N ARG A 802 -19.00 -33.43 -16.09
CA ARG A 802 -17.76 -33.33 -16.84
C ARG A 802 -16.59 -33.42 -15.85
N ALA A 803 -15.75 -34.45 -15.96
CA ALA A 803 -14.60 -34.63 -15.06
C ALA A 803 -13.34 -34.88 -15.84
N GLY A 804 -12.18 -34.41 -15.33
CA GLY A 804 -10.93 -34.60 -16.05
C GLY A 804 -9.72 -33.90 -15.46
N TYR A 805 -8.64 -33.89 -16.24
CA TYR A 805 -7.35 -33.31 -15.92
C TYR A 805 -6.99 -32.25 -16.96
N PRO A 806 -7.25 -30.95 -16.68
CA PRO A 806 -7.01 -29.87 -17.66
C PRO A 806 -5.54 -29.78 -18.11
N GLU A 807 -4.59 -30.20 -17.27
CA GLU A 807 -3.15 -30.24 -17.59
C GLU A 807 -2.83 -31.17 -18.77
N LYS A 808 -3.63 -32.25 -18.91
CA LYS A 808 -3.48 -33.31 -19.91
C LYS A 808 -4.47 -33.23 -21.04
N ASP A 809 -5.40 -32.30 -20.97
CA ASP A 809 -6.57 -32.19 -21.85
C ASP A 809 -7.40 -33.50 -21.93
N VAL A 810 -7.50 -34.20 -20.79
CA VAL A 810 -8.27 -35.45 -20.67
C VAL A 810 -9.57 -35.20 -19.95
N TRP A 811 -10.69 -35.46 -20.61
CA TRP A 811 -12.02 -35.24 -20.07
C TRP A 811 -12.96 -36.40 -20.34
N LYS A 812 -13.83 -36.69 -19.36
CA LYS A 812 -14.98 -37.58 -19.47
C LYS A 812 -16.27 -36.77 -19.29
N VAL A 813 -17.25 -37.03 -20.10
CA VAL A 813 -18.58 -36.41 -20.02
C VAL A 813 -19.60 -37.52 -19.85
N ILE A 814 -20.43 -37.40 -18.82
CA ILE A 814 -21.51 -38.36 -18.50
C ILE A 814 -22.79 -37.56 -18.40
N GLU A 815 -23.71 -37.86 -19.30
CA GLU A 815 -24.96 -37.14 -19.41
C GLU A 815 -26.12 -37.92 -18.77
N ASN A 816 -27.26 -37.25 -18.60
CA ASN A 816 -28.52 -37.83 -18.14
C ASN A 816 -28.46 -38.37 -16.70
N ILE A 817 -27.67 -37.77 -15.85
CA ILE A 817 -27.55 -38.15 -14.43
C ILE A 817 -28.79 -37.64 -13.69
N LYS A 818 -29.49 -38.52 -13.07
CA LYS A 818 -30.70 -38.22 -12.26
C LYS A 818 -30.28 -37.92 -10.81
N PRO A 819 -30.90 -36.92 -10.16
CA PRO A 819 -30.61 -36.61 -8.77
C PRO A 819 -31.22 -37.64 -7.83
N LEU A 820 -30.54 -37.86 -6.70
CA LEU A 820 -30.90 -38.77 -5.61
C LEU A 820 -31.46 -37.98 -4.42
N ASN A 821 -32.38 -38.61 -3.65
CA ASN A 821 -32.94 -37.91 -2.49
C ASN A 821 -32.03 -37.87 -1.27
N LYS A 822 -30.97 -38.66 -1.24
CA LYS A 822 -30.00 -38.73 -0.13
C LYS A 822 -28.58 -38.88 -0.70
N GLN A 823 -27.64 -38.39 0.04
CA GLN A 823 -26.23 -38.59 -0.19
C GLN A 823 -25.82 -40.08 -0.08
N ASN A 824 -24.82 -40.49 -0.84
CA ASN A 824 -24.20 -41.85 -0.77
C ASN A 824 -25.20 -43.02 -1.04
N GLN A 825 -26.22 -42.81 -1.83
CA GLN A 825 -27.17 -43.91 -2.22
C GLN A 825 -26.63 -44.75 -3.38
N GLU A 826 -25.91 -44.15 -4.30
CA GLU A 826 -25.37 -44.78 -5.49
C GLU A 826 -23.94 -44.31 -5.73
N GLU A 827 -23.17 -45.12 -6.42
CA GLU A 827 -21.77 -44.77 -6.83
C GLU A 827 -21.67 -44.74 -8.35
N LEU A 828 -20.91 -43.78 -8.86
CA LEU A 828 -20.54 -43.66 -10.27
C LEU A 828 -19.02 -43.73 -10.40
N ILE A 829 -18.52 -44.82 -11.00
CA ILE A 829 -17.11 -45.02 -11.20
C ILE A 829 -16.71 -44.40 -12.55
N ILE A 830 -15.78 -43.49 -12.53
CA ILE A 830 -15.21 -42.81 -13.70
C ILE A 830 -13.75 -43.23 -13.88
N THR A 831 -13.42 -43.81 -15.02
CA THR A 831 -12.08 -44.26 -15.35
C THR A 831 -11.54 -43.43 -16.52
N PHE A 832 -10.37 -42.86 -16.37
CA PHE A 832 -9.67 -42.04 -17.35
C PHE A 832 -8.74 -42.83 -18.25
#